data_f5b4b07f053142b4c6db640f6d8d0c95
#
_entry.id   f5b4b07f053142b4c6db640f6d8d0c95
#
_cell.length_a   1.000
_cell.length_b   1.000
_cell.length_c   1.000
_cell.angle_alpha   90.00
_cell.angle_beta   90.00
_cell.angle_gamma   90.00
#
_symmetry.space_group_name_H-M   'P 1'
#
loop_
_entity.id
_entity.type
_entity.pdbx_description
1 polymer ?
#
loop_
_entity_poly.entity_id
_entity_poly.type
_entity_poly.pdbx_seq_one_letter_code
_entity_poly.pdbx_strand_id
1 'polypeptide(L)'
;MTEHGNIDPAERKELEERASVEPEQGAIRGDVADGEQANAWESAKIGLASESGVRREMARAGEPPATAADEAFHGRVHAQPPAEHTGLRLGDVQKTAAGINAVRVAMKYTLGEMGAADGARMLQKLNQEGGFDCQSCAWPDPPAGERPAFAEYCENGAKVTAEENTRKLIDPGFFRRYSVAELSEKSDYWLAQQGRIDRPMVLREGATHYEPIGWEEAIGLAAKELRALDSPDEAAFYTSGRTANETAFLYQLFVRHFGTNNLPDCSNMCHESSGSALTDSIGIGKGTVTLDDVHHADLLISIGQNPGSCHPRMLTALQRLKRNGGKIIAINPLPETGLNHFKHPQDLKHPGRILSVLVGDGTPIAEFFVPVRIAGDVALLKGVLKEMLEEEERRPGTVFDHDFIRTHTHGYEAFVEDLRGESWDLIIEQSGVERAQIRTVAEMVMRHERIIVAWAMGLTQQPDAVSAIQEIVNLLLLKGSIGKKGAGALPVRGHSNVQGDRTVGIWERMPARFLDAIQREFGFDPPRHHGYDTVETIKAMHAGKVKVFFGMGGNFLSAGPDTEYTAAAMRRCRLTAHVSIKLNRGHLVTGRQALILPTIGRAERDVQLTGEQFVTAENSMGVVRTSRGVLDPASPHLKSEPTIVALLATATLGARNQVEWYGLIADYDRIRDLIERVIPGFEGYNRRLREHGELVLPNLPRDRREFSTTTGKANFTVHRIRPVELEPGQLVMMSMRSHDQFNTTVYGLDDRYRGIYNERRVVMMNPDDIRELGLKAGDVVDLTSHFRGEERVARRFIVVSYPIPRRCAATYYPEINVLVPIGSVAARSNTPTSKFVIITVAPSPQPPPPPAGAQGG
;
A
#
# COMPACT_ATOMS: atom_id res chain seq x y z
N MET A 1 32.41 -34.26 -22.36
CA MET A 1 33.62 -33.71 -22.96
C MET A 1 33.33 -32.21 -22.98
N THR A 2 33.55 -31.54 -21.93
CA THR A 2 34.70 -30.81 -21.36
C THR A 2 35.33 -29.81 -22.33
N GLU A 3 35.05 -28.55 -22.18
CA GLU A 3 36.01 -27.48 -22.38
C GLU A 3 35.84 -26.43 -21.29
N HIS A 4 36.82 -26.47 -20.38
CA HIS A 4 37.05 -25.40 -19.41
C HIS A 4 37.86 -24.32 -20.12
N GLY A 5 37.32 -23.12 -20.28
CA GLY A 5 38.07 -21.92 -20.67
C GLY A 5 38.99 -21.50 -19.53
N ASN A 6 40.28 -21.64 -19.73
CA ASN A 6 41.34 -21.07 -18.89
C ASN A 6 41.34 -19.54 -19.04
N ILE A 7 41.19 -18.84 -17.95
CA ILE A 7 41.46 -17.38 -17.87
C ILE A 7 43.00 -17.21 -17.88
N ASP A 8 43.48 -16.29 -18.72
CA ASP A 8 44.90 -15.95 -18.87
C ASP A 8 45.48 -15.49 -17.50
N PRO A 9 46.65 -16.00 -17.08
CA PRO A 9 47.34 -15.61 -15.87
C PRO A 9 47.63 -14.10 -15.77
N ALA A 10 47.71 -13.39 -16.89
CA ALA A 10 47.90 -11.95 -16.93
C ALA A 10 46.62 -11.18 -16.55
N GLU A 11 45.45 -11.65 -16.96
CA GLU A 11 44.15 -11.06 -16.56
C GLU A 11 43.84 -11.29 -15.06
N ARG A 12 44.32 -12.42 -14.53
CA ARG A 12 44.14 -12.72 -13.09
C ARG A 12 44.98 -11.79 -12.22
N LYS A 13 46.17 -11.45 -12.67
CA LYS A 13 47.09 -10.52 -11.95
C LYS A 13 46.52 -9.07 -11.96
N GLU A 14 45.92 -8.66 -13.05
CA GLU A 14 45.28 -7.34 -13.17
C GLU A 14 44.03 -7.21 -12.30
N LEU A 15 43.29 -8.28 -12.09
CA LEU A 15 42.16 -8.34 -11.17
C LEU A 15 42.60 -8.38 -9.70
N GLU A 16 43.71 -9.02 -9.37
CA GLU A 16 44.26 -9.02 -8.01
C GLU A 16 44.95 -7.69 -7.64
N GLU A 17 45.55 -6.99 -8.57
CA GLU A 17 46.08 -5.63 -8.35
C GLU A 17 45.02 -4.55 -8.20
N ARG A 18 43.84 -4.70 -8.83
CA ARG A 18 42.68 -3.82 -8.62
C ARG A 18 41.98 -4.06 -7.29
N ALA A 19 42.12 -5.21 -6.67
CA ALA A 19 41.54 -5.55 -5.38
C ALA A 19 42.38 -5.11 -4.17
N SER A 20 43.61 -4.62 -4.36
CA SER A 20 44.54 -4.25 -3.32
C SER A 20 44.71 -2.75 -3.04
N VAL A 21 43.83 -1.89 -3.56
CA VAL A 21 43.82 -0.48 -3.24
C VAL A 21 42.97 -0.27 -1.96
N GLU A 22 43.62 -0.15 -0.83
CA GLU A 22 42.98 0.29 0.42
C GLU A 22 42.41 1.70 0.25
N PRO A 23 41.17 1.96 0.73
CA PRO A 23 40.66 3.32 0.78
C PRO A 23 41.34 4.08 1.91
N GLU A 24 41.99 5.17 1.59
CA GLU A 24 42.49 6.13 2.56
C GLU A 24 41.42 6.54 3.55
N GLN A 25 41.72 6.39 4.84
CA GLN A 25 40.94 6.85 5.97
C GLN A 25 40.97 8.37 6.01
N GLY A 26 40.03 9.02 5.30
CA GLY A 26 39.70 10.43 5.52
C GLY A 26 38.63 10.54 6.63
N ALA A 27 39.12 10.64 7.87
CA ALA A 27 38.27 10.96 9.01
C ALA A 27 37.72 12.38 8.90
N ILE A 28 36.49 12.56 8.47
CA ILE A 28 35.74 13.78 8.76
C ILE A 28 34.99 13.55 10.06
N ARG A 29 35.61 13.98 11.15
CA ARG A 29 34.92 14.25 12.42
C ARG A 29 34.06 15.49 12.18
N GLY A 30 32.77 15.29 12.02
CA GLY A 30 31.77 16.31 12.22
C GLY A 30 31.19 16.12 13.61
N ASP A 31 31.53 17.01 14.53
CA ASP A 31 30.91 17.11 15.84
C ASP A 31 29.40 17.36 15.65
N VAL A 32 28.61 16.36 15.93
CA VAL A 32 27.17 16.53 16.17
C VAL A 32 27.00 16.28 17.68
N ALA A 33 26.66 17.34 18.39
CA ALA A 33 26.43 17.32 19.81
C ALA A 33 25.30 16.33 20.17
N ASP A 34 25.67 15.24 20.83
CA ASP A 34 24.81 14.23 21.45
C ASP A 34 24.05 14.80 22.66
N GLY A 35 23.25 15.81 22.52
CA GLY A 35 22.50 16.40 23.62
C GLY A 35 21.16 17.00 23.23
N GLU A 36 21.01 17.41 22.00
CA GLU A 36 19.79 18.16 21.60
C GLU A 36 18.64 17.28 21.04
N GLN A 37 18.91 16.06 20.56
CA GLN A 37 17.83 15.21 20.04
C GLN A 37 17.00 14.51 21.13
N ALA A 38 17.57 14.21 22.30
CA ALA A 38 16.83 13.66 23.43
C ALA A 38 15.88 14.69 24.04
N ASN A 39 16.28 15.97 24.06
CA ASN A 39 15.48 17.07 24.58
C ASN A 39 14.36 17.54 23.62
N ALA A 40 14.46 17.29 22.32
CA ALA A 40 13.41 17.63 21.36
C ALA A 40 12.12 16.80 21.56
N TRP A 41 12.24 15.59 22.12
CA TRP A 41 11.09 14.73 22.45
C TRP A 41 10.38 15.12 23.76
N GLU A 42 11.09 15.64 24.76
CA GLU A 42 10.45 16.18 25.96
C GLU A 42 9.84 17.56 25.70
N SER A 43 10.46 18.38 24.87
CA SER A 43 9.90 19.67 24.44
C SER A 43 8.62 19.52 23.62
N ALA A 44 8.47 18.45 22.86
CA ALA A 44 7.22 18.13 22.15
C ALA A 44 6.07 17.75 23.11
N LYS A 45 6.38 17.20 24.30
CA LYS A 45 5.38 16.97 25.35
C LYS A 45 4.94 18.27 26.06
N ILE A 46 5.80 19.27 26.10
CA ILE A 46 5.49 20.57 26.71
C ILE A 46 4.78 21.50 25.71
N GLY A 47 4.97 21.29 24.39
CA GLY A 47 4.30 22.06 23.33
C GLY A 47 2.78 21.84 23.24
N LEU A 48 2.23 20.85 23.93
CA LEU A 48 0.77 20.57 23.99
C LEU A 48 -0.02 21.58 24.85
N ALA A 49 0.64 22.51 25.55
CA ALA A 49 -0.02 23.54 26.35
C ALA A 49 -0.35 24.84 25.57
N SER A 50 0.00 24.97 24.29
CA SER A 50 -0.22 26.21 23.52
C SER A 50 -1.11 26.06 22.27
N GLU A 51 -2.06 25.11 22.25
CA GLU A 51 -3.07 25.02 21.17
C GLU A 51 -3.89 26.32 21.00
N SER A 52 -3.98 27.15 22.04
CA SER A 52 -4.57 28.49 21.93
C SER A 52 -3.73 29.47 21.10
N GLY A 53 -2.43 29.25 20.99
CA GLY A 53 -1.51 30.05 20.16
C GLY A 53 -1.65 29.70 18.68
N VAL A 54 -1.66 28.42 18.36
CA VAL A 54 -1.81 27.90 16.98
C VAL A 54 -3.18 28.24 16.40
N ARG A 55 -4.26 28.17 17.22
CA ARG A 55 -5.59 28.63 16.80
C ARG A 55 -5.64 30.15 16.54
N ARG A 56 -4.86 30.96 17.27
CA ARG A 56 -4.78 32.42 17.04
C ARG A 56 -3.94 32.77 15.81
N GLU A 57 -2.92 32.01 15.48
CA GLU A 57 -2.13 32.18 14.26
C GLU A 57 -2.87 31.69 13.02
N MET A 58 -3.60 30.55 13.10
CA MET A 58 -4.49 30.06 12.05
C MET A 58 -5.64 31.04 11.73
N ALA A 59 -6.13 31.79 12.71
CA ALA A 59 -7.16 32.80 12.54
C ALA A 59 -6.63 34.12 11.95
N ARG A 60 -5.29 34.28 11.77
CA ARG A 60 -4.67 35.51 11.22
C ARG A 60 -4.12 35.34 9.79
N ALA A 61 -4.02 34.11 9.27
CA ALA A 61 -3.76 33.90 7.86
C ALA A 61 -5.06 34.21 7.09
N GLY A 62 -5.15 35.40 6.57
CA GLY A 62 -6.33 35.89 5.84
C GLY A 62 -6.68 34.96 4.70
N GLU A 63 -7.84 34.30 4.81
CA GLU A 63 -8.48 33.60 3.71
C GLU A 63 -8.80 34.64 2.61
N PRO A 64 -8.46 34.38 1.33
CA PRO A 64 -9.23 35.04 0.29
C PRO A 64 -10.66 34.49 0.42
N PRO A 65 -11.68 35.36 0.57
CA PRO A 65 -13.04 34.88 0.72
C PRO A 65 -13.41 34.02 -0.49
N ALA A 66 -13.87 32.78 -0.25
CA ALA A 66 -14.55 32.01 -1.29
C ALA A 66 -15.68 32.89 -1.84
N THR A 67 -15.84 32.94 -3.16
CA THR A 67 -16.97 33.68 -3.70
C THR A 67 -18.25 32.94 -3.32
N ALA A 68 -19.36 33.64 -3.13
CA ALA A 68 -20.66 33.03 -2.84
C ALA A 68 -21.06 31.97 -3.92
N ALA A 69 -20.53 32.09 -5.14
CA ALA A 69 -20.68 31.13 -6.22
C ALA A 69 -19.86 29.85 -5.96
N ASP A 70 -18.64 29.95 -5.43
CA ASP A 70 -17.79 28.79 -5.07
C ASP A 70 -18.40 28.01 -3.92
N GLU A 71 -18.91 28.70 -2.89
CA GLU A 71 -19.62 28.05 -1.78
C GLU A 71 -20.90 27.37 -2.25
N ALA A 72 -21.66 28.01 -3.15
CA ALA A 72 -22.90 27.44 -3.71
C ALA A 72 -22.62 26.23 -4.60
N PHE A 73 -21.51 26.18 -5.34
CA PHE A 73 -21.11 25.05 -6.14
C PHE A 73 -20.61 23.89 -5.29
N HIS A 74 -19.66 24.15 -4.42
CA HIS A 74 -19.06 23.13 -3.55
C HIS A 74 -20.04 22.55 -2.54
N GLY A 75 -21.03 23.32 -2.09
CA GLY A 75 -22.10 22.86 -1.19
C GLY A 75 -23.05 21.83 -1.82
N ARG A 76 -23.04 21.69 -3.17
CA ARG A 76 -23.85 20.71 -3.90
C ARG A 76 -23.12 19.41 -4.22
N VAL A 77 -21.81 19.35 -4.07
CA VAL A 77 -21.00 18.19 -4.41
C VAL A 77 -20.68 17.38 -3.16
N HIS A 78 -21.16 16.15 -3.09
CA HIS A 78 -20.96 15.26 -1.95
C HIS A 78 -19.58 14.57 -1.99
N ALA A 79 -18.83 14.70 -0.88
CA ALA A 79 -17.54 14.03 -0.70
C ALA A 79 -17.68 12.52 -0.44
N GLN A 80 -18.76 12.13 0.24
CA GLN A 80 -19.10 10.74 0.51
C GLN A 80 -20.09 10.20 -0.54
N PRO A 81 -20.01 8.88 -0.87
CA PRO A 81 -21.07 8.24 -1.64
C PRO A 81 -22.39 8.22 -0.86
N PRO A 82 -23.55 8.19 -1.58
CA PRO A 82 -24.84 8.11 -0.92
C PRO A 82 -24.93 6.92 0.05
N ALA A 83 -25.59 7.14 1.20
CA ALA A 83 -25.78 6.12 2.24
C ALA A 83 -26.98 5.20 1.90
N GLU A 84 -27.05 4.71 0.70
CA GLU A 84 -28.13 3.84 0.20
C GLU A 84 -27.73 2.38 0.36
N HIS A 85 -28.71 1.54 0.68
CA HIS A 85 -28.55 0.09 0.72
C HIS A 85 -28.84 -0.50 -0.64
N THR A 86 -28.00 -1.44 -1.06
CA THR A 86 -28.14 -2.15 -2.33
C THR A 86 -28.87 -3.51 -2.17
N GLY A 87 -29.23 -3.86 -0.94
CA GLY A 87 -30.01 -5.05 -0.61
C GLY A 87 -29.14 -6.21 -0.12
N LEU A 88 -28.69 -6.13 1.15
CA LEU A 88 -27.89 -7.17 1.79
C LEU A 88 -28.51 -8.55 1.70
N ARG A 89 -27.73 -9.49 1.23
CA ARG A 89 -28.01 -10.91 1.32
C ARG A 89 -26.84 -11.60 2.03
N LEU A 90 -27.16 -12.30 3.11
CA LEU A 90 -26.18 -13.11 3.83
C LEU A 90 -26.18 -14.54 3.29
N GLY A 91 -25.00 -15.11 3.15
CA GLY A 91 -24.75 -16.52 2.84
C GLY A 91 -23.73 -17.11 3.79
N ASP A 92 -23.37 -18.35 3.58
CA ASP A 92 -22.36 -19.03 4.40
C ASP A 92 -20.96 -18.47 4.16
N VAL A 93 -20.19 -18.32 5.24
CA VAL A 93 -18.75 -18.01 5.19
C VAL A 93 -18.03 -19.15 4.48
N GLN A 94 -17.28 -18.84 3.44
CA GLN A 94 -16.55 -19.87 2.70
C GLN A 94 -15.38 -20.41 3.51
N LYS A 95 -15.23 -21.73 3.53
CA LYS A 95 -14.12 -22.40 4.21
C LYS A 95 -12.88 -22.53 3.33
N THR A 96 -13.03 -22.40 2.01
CA THR A 96 -11.97 -22.68 1.04
C THR A 96 -11.82 -21.55 0.04
N ALA A 97 -10.60 -21.08 -0.14
CA ALA A 97 -10.25 -20.06 -1.12
C ALA A 97 -10.01 -20.63 -2.53
N ALA A 98 -10.23 -19.81 -3.54
CA ALA A 98 -10.03 -20.07 -4.97
C ALA A 98 -10.91 -21.21 -5.54
N GLY A 99 -10.31 -22.26 -6.10
CA GLY A 99 -11.03 -23.36 -6.76
C GLY A 99 -11.66 -22.95 -8.10
N ILE A 100 -12.66 -23.73 -8.53
CA ILE A 100 -13.37 -23.52 -9.81
C ILE A 100 -14.13 -22.18 -9.82
N ASN A 101 -14.64 -21.73 -8.67
CA ASN A 101 -15.36 -20.47 -8.57
C ASN A 101 -14.46 -19.27 -8.95
N ALA A 102 -13.20 -19.27 -8.55
CA ALA A 102 -12.26 -18.22 -8.93
C ALA A 102 -12.03 -18.17 -10.45
N VAL A 103 -11.90 -19.34 -11.09
CA VAL A 103 -11.79 -19.42 -12.56
C VAL A 103 -13.04 -18.88 -13.23
N ARG A 104 -14.24 -19.29 -12.76
CA ARG A 104 -15.52 -18.81 -13.30
C ARG A 104 -15.66 -17.28 -13.18
N VAL A 105 -15.29 -16.71 -12.06
CA VAL A 105 -15.36 -15.26 -11.83
C VAL A 105 -14.35 -14.52 -12.70
N ALA A 106 -13.09 -14.99 -12.78
CA ALA A 106 -12.09 -14.43 -13.67
C ALA A 106 -12.59 -14.41 -15.13
N MET A 107 -13.14 -15.52 -15.62
CA MET A 107 -13.70 -15.61 -16.97
C MET A 107 -14.91 -14.67 -17.17
N LYS A 108 -15.82 -14.60 -16.20
CA LYS A 108 -17.00 -13.72 -16.28
C LYS A 108 -16.60 -12.25 -16.49
N TYR A 109 -15.67 -11.74 -15.66
CA TYR A 109 -15.20 -10.36 -15.77
C TYR A 109 -14.41 -10.13 -17.06
N THR A 110 -13.50 -11.04 -17.40
CA THR A 110 -12.67 -10.91 -18.61
C THR A 110 -13.53 -10.87 -19.89
N LEU A 111 -14.44 -11.82 -20.05
CA LEU A 111 -15.32 -11.87 -21.22
C LEU A 111 -16.33 -10.71 -21.24
N GLY A 112 -16.86 -10.32 -20.07
CA GLY A 112 -17.86 -9.25 -19.94
C GLY A 112 -17.30 -7.86 -20.26
N GLU A 113 -16.07 -7.56 -19.81
CA GLU A 113 -15.47 -6.25 -20.00
C GLU A 113 -14.67 -6.10 -21.31
N MET A 114 -14.01 -7.17 -21.77
CA MET A 114 -13.05 -7.11 -22.88
C MET A 114 -13.51 -7.89 -24.13
N GLY A 115 -14.48 -8.79 -24.00
CA GLY A 115 -14.86 -9.76 -25.04
C GLY A 115 -13.84 -10.92 -25.14
N ALA A 116 -14.10 -11.85 -26.06
CA ALA A 116 -13.36 -13.13 -26.11
C ALA A 116 -11.91 -12.99 -26.59
N ALA A 117 -11.65 -12.21 -27.63
CA ALA A 117 -10.34 -12.12 -28.25
C ALA A 117 -9.30 -11.42 -27.36
N ASP A 118 -9.63 -10.19 -26.89
CA ASP A 118 -8.72 -9.41 -26.04
C ASP A 118 -8.63 -10.03 -24.65
N GLY A 119 -9.74 -10.57 -24.11
CA GLY A 119 -9.74 -11.31 -22.87
C GLY A 119 -8.82 -12.53 -22.89
N ALA A 120 -8.85 -13.33 -23.95
CA ALA A 120 -7.94 -14.47 -24.09
C ALA A 120 -6.48 -14.03 -24.22
N ARG A 121 -6.19 -13.00 -25.04
CA ARG A 121 -4.85 -12.43 -25.19
C ARG A 121 -4.31 -11.90 -23.86
N MET A 122 -5.15 -11.18 -23.11
CA MET A 122 -4.81 -10.65 -21.79
C MET A 122 -4.46 -11.78 -20.81
N LEU A 123 -5.31 -12.79 -20.65
CA LEU A 123 -5.08 -13.90 -19.74
C LEU A 123 -3.82 -14.74 -20.09
N GLN A 124 -3.49 -14.85 -21.40
CA GLN A 124 -2.27 -15.55 -21.84
C GLN A 124 -1.00 -14.78 -21.51
N LYS A 125 -1.06 -13.44 -21.40
CA LYS A 125 0.12 -12.58 -21.25
C LYS A 125 0.28 -11.97 -19.87
N LEU A 126 -0.75 -12.06 -19.03
CA LEU A 126 -0.72 -11.58 -17.65
C LEU A 126 0.29 -12.39 -16.81
N ASN A 127 1.31 -11.72 -16.29
CA ASN A 127 2.44 -12.27 -15.50
C ASN A 127 3.28 -13.32 -16.27
N GLN A 128 3.30 -13.26 -17.59
CA GLN A 128 4.09 -14.16 -18.44
C GLN A 128 5.33 -13.46 -19.02
N GLU A 129 6.28 -14.24 -19.48
CA GLU A 129 7.43 -13.70 -20.21
C GLU A 129 6.98 -13.03 -21.51
N GLY A 130 7.56 -11.84 -21.78
CA GLY A 130 7.15 -11.01 -22.91
C GLY A 130 5.71 -10.51 -22.86
N GLY A 131 5.07 -10.58 -21.69
CA GLY A 131 3.80 -10.01 -21.39
C GLY A 131 3.91 -8.87 -20.37
N PHE A 132 2.81 -8.56 -19.70
CA PHE A 132 2.74 -7.48 -18.72
C PHE A 132 2.55 -8.00 -17.31
N ASP A 133 3.12 -7.26 -16.36
CA ASP A 133 3.01 -7.49 -14.93
C ASP A 133 1.65 -7.03 -14.40
N CYS A 134 1.05 -7.83 -13.52
CA CYS A 134 -0.23 -7.50 -12.91
C CYS A 134 -0.14 -6.25 -12.04
N GLN A 135 -0.97 -5.26 -12.32
CA GLN A 135 -1.01 -4.01 -11.57
C GLN A 135 -1.75 -4.11 -10.21
N SER A 136 -2.19 -5.30 -9.80
CA SER A 136 -2.95 -5.48 -8.57
C SER A 136 -2.06 -5.42 -7.33
N CYS A 137 -1.21 -6.41 -7.08
CA CYS A 137 -0.40 -6.49 -5.87
C CYS A 137 1.07 -6.75 -6.16
N ALA A 138 1.93 -6.50 -5.16
CA ALA A 138 3.38 -6.69 -5.28
C ALA A 138 3.86 -8.12 -4.95
N TRP A 139 2.99 -9.14 -5.06
CA TRP A 139 3.44 -10.51 -4.89
C TRP A 139 4.29 -10.95 -6.09
N PRO A 140 5.49 -11.53 -5.87
CA PRO A 140 6.40 -11.90 -6.96
C PRO A 140 5.83 -12.99 -7.86
N ASP A 141 6.24 -12.98 -9.10
CA ASP A 141 6.07 -14.11 -10.01
C ASP A 141 7.15 -15.18 -9.75
N PRO A 142 6.89 -16.45 -10.05
CA PRO A 142 7.94 -17.45 -10.07
C PRO A 142 9.08 -17.07 -11.06
N PRO A 143 10.32 -17.52 -10.82
CA PRO A 143 11.42 -17.34 -11.76
C PRO A 143 11.10 -17.88 -13.17
N ALA A 144 11.83 -17.38 -14.17
CA ALA A 144 11.77 -17.93 -15.51
C ALA A 144 12.00 -19.45 -15.49
N GLY A 145 11.18 -20.21 -16.21
CA GLY A 145 11.24 -21.68 -16.24
C GLY A 145 10.45 -22.39 -15.12
N GLU A 146 10.10 -21.73 -14.02
CA GLU A 146 9.18 -22.27 -12.98
C GLU A 146 7.74 -21.81 -13.18
N ARG A 147 7.49 -20.86 -14.06
CA ARG A 147 6.14 -20.36 -14.35
C ARG A 147 5.31 -21.40 -15.07
N PRO A 148 4.05 -21.57 -14.71
CA PRO A 148 3.14 -22.34 -15.54
C PRO A 148 3.07 -21.72 -16.93
N ALA A 149 3.15 -22.51 -17.98
CA ALA A 149 3.03 -22.04 -19.37
C ALA A 149 1.69 -21.32 -19.68
N PHE A 150 0.73 -21.44 -18.79
CA PHE A 150 -0.61 -20.86 -18.88
C PHE A 150 -1.15 -20.54 -17.48
N ALA A 151 -1.77 -19.36 -17.35
CA ALA A 151 -2.51 -18.94 -16.15
C ALA A 151 -1.65 -18.70 -14.88
N GLU A 152 -0.64 -17.81 -14.97
CA GLU A 152 0.04 -17.27 -13.79
C GLU A 152 -0.69 -16.03 -13.26
N TYR A 153 -1.98 -16.13 -13.03
CA TYR A 153 -2.80 -15.05 -12.49
C TYR A 153 -3.79 -15.55 -11.44
N CYS A 154 -4.23 -14.66 -10.58
CA CYS A 154 -5.33 -14.90 -9.67
C CYS A 154 -6.61 -14.23 -10.17
N GLU A 155 -7.73 -14.55 -9.53
CA GLU A 155 -9.03 -13.94 -9.79
C GLU A 155 -9.00 -12.42 -9.70
N ASN A 156 -8.36 -11.87 -8.66
CA ASN A 156 -8.24 -10.42 -8.45
C ASN A 156 -7.46 -9.76 -9.59
N GLY A 157 -6.32 -10.34 -10.00
CA GLY A 157 -5.52 -9.83 -11.10
C GLY A 157 -6.29 -9.82 -12.42
N ALA A 158 -6.99 -10.91 -12.73
CA ALA A 158 -7.84 -11.01 -13.92
C ALA A 158 -8.97 -9.96 -13.93
N LYS A 159 -9.66 -9.79 -12.79
CA LYS A 159 -10.73 -8.79 -12.63
C LYS A 159 -10.20 -7.36 -12.80
N VAL A 160 -9.15 -7.00 -12.07
CA VAL A 160 -8.54 -5.65 -12.14
C VAL A 160 -8.11 -5.32 -13.56
N THR A 161 -7.41 -6.25 -14.22
CA THR A 161 -6.93 -6.03 -15.59
C THR A 161 -8.11 -5.90 -16.57
N ALA A 162 -9.13 -6.73 -16.42
CA ALA A 162 -10.33 -6.66 -17.28
C ALA A 162 -11.07 -5.32 -17.10
N GLU A 163 -11.28 -4.86 -15.88
CA GLU A 163 -11.98 -3.60 -15.63
C GLU A 163 -11.17 -2.36 -16.07
N GLU A 164 -9.85 -2.40 -15.98
CA GLU A 164 -9.00 -1.31 -16.46
C GLU A 164 -8.85 -1.29 -17.99
N ASN A 165 -9.10 -2.40 -18.66
CA ASN A 165 -9.07 -2.51 -20.11
C ASN A 165 -10.46 -2.76 -20.69
N THR A 166 -11.52 -2.31 -20.01
CA THR A 166 -12.89 -2.38 -20.50
C THR A 166 -13.03 -1.62 -21.81
N ARG A 167 -13.92 -2.13 -22.68
CA ARG A 167 -14.27 -1.48 -23.96
C ARG A 167 -15.25 -0.32 -23.80
N LYS A 168 -15.83 -0.14 -22.61
CA LYS A 168 -16.70 0.99 -22.32
C LYS A 168 -15.86 2.27 -22.23
N LEU A 169 -16.33 3.34 -22.86
CA LEU A 169 -15.68 4.64 -22.84
C LEU A 169 -16.60 5.70 -22.25
N ILE A 170 -16.01 6.58 -21.45
CA ILE A 170 -16.61 7.83 -21.00
C ILE A 170 -16.18 8.92 -21.98
N ASP A 171 -17.08 9.31 -22.86
CA ASP A 171 -16.85 10.32 -23.88
C ASP A 171 -17.32 11.72 -23.44
N PRO A 172 -17.07 12.79 -24.20
CA PRO A 172 -17.58 14.11 -23.88
C PRO A 172 -19.10 14.20 -23.78
N GLY A 173 -19.84 13.29 -24.43
CA GLY A 173 -21.31 13.22 -24.32
C GLY A 173 -21.77 12.83 -22.92
N PHE A 174 -21.04 11.95 -22.25
CA PHE A 174 -21.28 11.60 -20.87
C PHE A 174 -21.17 12.83 -19.96
N PHE A 175 -20.08 13.59 -20.07
CA PHE A 175 -19.85 14.79 -19.23
C PHE A 175 -20.79 15.95 -19.58
N ARG A 176 -21.32 16.04 -20.78
CA ARG A 176 -22.41 16.99 -21.10
C ARG A 176 -23.74 16.61 -20.47
N ARG A 177 -23.97 15.32 -20.25
CA ARG A 177 -25.21 14.80 -19.67
C ARG A 177 -25.27 14.94 -18.16
N TYR A 178 -24.13 14.79 -17.50
CA TYR A 178 -24.03 14.76 -16.04
C TYR A 178 -23.14 15.89 -15.53
N SER A 179 -23.72 16.75 -14.71
CA SER A 179 -22.97 17.71 -13.92
C SER A 179 -22.14 17.00 -12.82
N VAL A 180 -21.13 17.66 -12.30
CA VAL A 180 -20.31 17.14 -11.19
C VAL A 180 -21.18 16.87 -9.96
N ALA A 181 -22.18 17.73 -9.68
CA ALA A 181 -23.11 17.54 -8.57
C ALA A 181 -23.94 16.25 -8.74
N GLU A 182 -24.54 16.03 -9.91
CA GLU A 182 -25.32 14.81 -10.21
C GLU A 182 -24.44 13.55 -10.16
N LEU A 183 -23.20 13.62 -10.61
CA LEU A 183 -22.24 12.52 -10.47
C LEU A 183 -21.91 12.23 -9.01
N SER A 184 -21.84 13.25 -8.15
CA SER A 184 -21.55 13.08 -6.72
C SER A 184 -22.68 12.35 -5.97
N GLU A 185 -23.89 12.35 -6.49
CA GLU A 185 -25.03 11.57 -5.99
C GLU A 185 -24.99 10.09 -6.40
N LYS A 186 -24.04 9.68 -7.25
CA LYS A 186 -23.86 8.28 -7.64
C LYS A 186 -22.90 7.57 -6.68
N SER A 187 -23.10 6.25 -6.51
CA SER A 187 -22.17 5.42 -5.72
C SER A 187 -20.80 5.32 -6.42
N ASP A 188 -19.74 5.12 -5.67
CA ASP A 188 -18.40 4.92 -6.23
C ASP A 188 -18.34 3.67 -7.11
N TYR A 189 -19.15 2.63 -6.79
CA TYR A 189 -19.32 1.47 -7.64
C TYR A 189 -19.90 1.86 -9.00
N TRP A 190 -20.96 2.67 -9.03
CA TRP A 190 -21.57 3.14 -10.28
C TRP A 190 -20.57 3.95 -11.12
N LEU A 191 -19.83 4.88 -10.50
CA LEU A 191 -18.81 5.68 -11.19
C LEU A 191 -17.75 4.79 -11.84
N ALA A 192 -17.24 3.78 -11.11
CA ALA A 192 -16.25 2.85 -11.61
C ALA A 192 -16.73 1.98 -12.79
N GLN A 193 -18.04 1.72 -12.92
CA GLN A 193 -18.63 0.89 -13.97
C GLN A 193 -18.93 1.65 -15.28
N GLN A 194 -18.73 2.98 -15.33
CA GLN A 194 -19.02 3.77 -16.53
C GLN A 194 -18.01 3.54 -17.67
N GLY A 195 -16.81 3.12 -17.35
CA GLY A 195 -15.79 2.82 -18.33
C GLY A 195 -14.52 3.65 -18.17
N ARG A 196 -13.72 3.73 -19.25
CA ARG A 196 -12.46 4.46 -19.32
C ARG A 196 -12.67 5.88 -19.83
N ILE A 197 -11.94 6.82 -19.29
CA ILE A 197 -11.95 8.20 -19.75
C ILE A 197 -11.25 8.26 -21.10
N ASP A 198 -11.95 8.79 -22.10
CA ASP A 198 -11.54 8.78 -23.50
C ASP A 198 -10.45 9.81 -23.83
N ARG A 199 -10.55 11.04 -23.32
CA ARG A 199 -9.69 12.16 -23.63
C ARG A 199 -9.55 13.12 -22.46
N PRO A 200 -8.60 14.09 -22.50
CA PRO A 200 -8.48 15.08 -21.45
C PRO A 200 -9.74 15.90 -21.28
N MET A 201 -10.08 16.14 -20.02
CA MET A 201 -11.26 16.91 -19.62
C MET A 201 -10.86 18.03 -18.67
N VAL A 202 -11.51 19.17 -18.77
CA VAL A 202 -11.33 20.32 -17.86
C VAL A 202 -12.65 20.69 -17.20
N LEU A 203 -12.61 20.97 -15.91
CA LEU A 203 -13.65 21.70 -15.20
C LEU A 203 -13.11 23.10 -14.91
N ARG A 204 -13.65 24.11 -15.60
CA ARG A 204 -13.24 25.50 -15.42
C ARG A 204 -13.91 26.10 -14.18
N GLU A 205 -13.31 27.12 -13.62
CA GLU A 205 -13.87 27.85 -12.48
C GLU A 205 -15.31 28.30 -12.76
N GLY A 206 -16.22 27.97 -11.85
CA GLY A 206 -17.67 28.27 -11.98
C GLY A 206 -18.44 27.33 -12.92
N ALA A 207 -17.80 26.42 -13.65
CA ALA A 207 -18.49 25.47 -14.50
C ALA A 207 -19.07 24.30 -13.69
N THR A 208 -20.22 23.77 -14.14
CA THR A 208 -20.89 22.62 -13.51
C THR A 208 -20.61 21.29 -14.21
N HIS A 209 -20.04 21.34 -15.40
CA HIS A 209 -19.76 20.16 -16.24
C HIS A 209 -18.32 20.18 -16.71
N TYR A 210 -17.73 19.00 -16.84
CA TYR A 210 -16.46 18.83 -17.51
C TYR A 210 -16.59 19.01 -19.02
N GLU A 211 -15.64 19.70 -19.63
CA GLU A 211 -15.52 19.91 -21.06
C GLU A 211 -14.28 19.23 -21.63
N PRO A 212 -14.31 18.74 -22.88
CA PRO A 212 -13.12 18.21 -23.52
C PRO A 212 -12.10 19.32 -23.78
N ILE A 213 -10.82 19.00 -23.58
CA ILE A 213 -9.69 19.92 -23.80
C ILE A 213 -8.59 19.21 -24.59
N GLY A 214 -7.82 19.93 -25.38
CA GLY A 214 -6.66 19.38 -26.07
C GLY A 214 -5.48 19.13 -25.10
N TRP A 215 -4.59 18.19 -25.43
CA TRP A 215 -3.43 17.90 -24.59
C TRP A 215 -2.53 19.11 -24.38
N GLU A 216 -2.25 19.87 -25.44
CA GLU A 216 -1.40 21.06 -25.36
C GLU A 216 -1.99 22.13 -24.43
N GLU A 217 -3.30 22.38 -24.56
CA GLU A 217 -3.99 23.34 -23.69
C GLU A 217 -4.07 22.84 -22.25
N ALA A 218 -4.35 21.53 -22.01
CA ALA A 218 -4.43 20.93 -20.68
C ALA A 218 -3.07 21.01 -19.94
N ILE A 219 -1.99 20.63 -20.61
CA ILE A 219 -0.62 20.75 -20.09
C ILE A 219 -0.23 22.21 -19.90
N GLY A 220 -0.58 23.08 -20.83
CA GLY A 220 -0.35 24.52 -20.72
C GLY A 220 -1.06 25.15 -19.52
N LEU A 221 -2.29 24.73 -19.23
CA LEU A 221 -3.05 25.15 -18.05
C LEU A 221 -2.35 24.69 -16.75
N ALA A 222 -1.98 23.42 -16.64
CA ALA A 222 -1.27 22.91 -15.47
C ALA A 222 0.07 23.62 -15.26
N ALA A 223 0.85 23.79 -16.33
CA ALA A 223 2.14 24.51 -16.29
C ALA A 223 1.98 25.99 -15.91
N LYS A 224 0.91 26.65 -16.37
CA LYS A 224 0.59 28.03 -15.99
C LYS A 224 0.32 28.15 -14.49
N GLU A 225 -0.51 27.26 -13.93
CA GLU A 225 -0.82 27.27 -12.49
C GLU A 225 0.43 26.99 -11.64
N LEU A 226 1.29 26.05 -12.06
CA LEU A 226 2.57 25.76 -11.38
C LEU A 226 3.54 26.94 -11.43
N ARG A 227 3.68 27.61 -12.59
CA ARG A 227 4.56 28.79 -12.72
C ARG A 227 4.05 30.03 -11.99
N ALA A 228 2.76 30.10 -11.70
CA ALA A 228 2.13 31.21 -10.99
C ALA A 228 2.15 31.07 -9.45
N LEU A 229 2.83 30.04 -8.92
CA LEU A 229 3.06 29.86 -7.49
C LEU A 229 4.19 30.76 -7.00
N ASP A 230 4.06 31.28 -5.78
CA ASP A 230 5.09 32.11 -5.14
C ASP A 230 6.29 31.25 -4.69
N SER A 231 6.04 29.99 -4.37
CA SER A 231 7.06 28.98 -4.02
C SER A 231 6.72 27.64 -4.66
N PRO A 232 7.72 26.85 -5.10
CA PRO A 232 7.49 25.47 -5.54
C PRO A 232 6.83 24.57 -4.46
N ASP A 233 7.01 24.87 -3.19
CA ASP A 233 6.41 24.13 -2.07
C ASP A 233 4.89 24.35 -1.92
N GLU A 234 4.31 25.28 -2.69
CA GLU A 234 2.86 25.44 -2.80
C GLU A 234 2.20 24.44 -3.76
N ALA A 235 2.98 23.54 -4.35
CA ALA A 235 2.49 22.39 -5.10
C ALA A 235 2.76 21.08 -4.38
N ALA A 236 1.89 20.08 -4.59
CA ALA A 236 2.09 18.70 -4.14
C ALA A 236 1.83 17.72 -5.29
N PHE A 237 2.69 16.71 -5.39
CA PHE A 237 2.74 15.76 -6.49
C PHE A 237 2.58 14.33 -5.99
N TYR A 238 1.32 13.88 -5.87
CA TYR A 238 0.99 12.55 -5.35
C TYR A 238 1.31 11.46 -6.36
N THR A 239 1.82 10.33 -5.87
CA THR A 239 2.12 9.14 -6.68
C THR A 239 1.37 7.92 -6.16
N SER A 240 0.64 7.25 -7.05
CA SER A 240 0.04 5.94 -6.79
C SER A 240 1.12 4.85 -6.78
N GLY A 241 1.07 3.92 -5.84
CA GLY A 241 1.98 2.78 -5.78
C GLY A 241 1.86 1.77 -6.95
N ARG A 242 1.20 2.15 -8.04
CA ARG A 242 1.07 1.39 -9.30
C ARG A 242 1.88 1.99 -10.44
N THR A 243 2.38 3.21 -10.25
CA THR A 243 3.20 3.92 -11.22
C THR A 243 4.48 3.14 -11.50
N ALA A 244 4.83 2.94 -12.77
CA ALA A 244 6.00 2.17 -13.17
C ALA A 244 7.31 2.91 -12.80
N ASN A 245 8.43 2.18 -12.68
CA ASN A 245 9.71 2.77 -12.27
C ASN A 245 10.16 3.91 -13.19
N GLU A 246 10.02 3.75 -14.49
CA GLU A 246 10.41 4.77 -15.47
C GLU A 246 9.60 6.06 -15.27
N THR A 247 8.28 5.93 -15.09
CA THR A 247 7.41 7.08 -14.81
C THR A 247 7.73 7.71 -13.47
N ALA A 248 7.88 6.90 -12.43
CA ALA A 248 8.17 7.36 -11.07
C ALA A 248 9.50 8.12 -11.02
N PHE A 249 10.54 7.61 -11.73
CA PHE A 249 11.83 8.29 -11.83
C PHE A 249 11.73 9.63 -12.56
N LEU A 250 11.05 9.68 -13.69
CA LEU A 250 10.84 10.94 -14.41
C LEU A 250 10.02 11.93 -13.58
N TYR A 251 9.01 11.44 -12.87
CA TYR A 251 8.12 12.29 -12.07
C TYR A 251 8.86 12.94 -10.89
N GLN A 252 9.62 12.17 -10.12
CA GLN A 252 10.44 12.72 -9.05
C GLN A 252 11.54 13.66 -9.57
N LEU A 253 12.13 13.35 -10.74
CA LEU A 253 13.12 14.20 -11.37
C LEU A 253 12.52 15.57 -11.75
N PHE A 254 11.33 15.56 -12.36
CA PHE A 254 10.58 16.78 -12.67
C PHE A 254 10.29 17.59 -11.41
N VAL A 255 9.73 16.96 -10.37
CA VAL A 255 9.32 17.63 -9.12
C VAL A 255 10.50 18.27 -8.41
N ARG A 256 11.66 17.61 -8.37
CA ARG A 256 12.88 18.15 -7.78
C ARG A 256 13.52 19.26 -8.64
N HIS A 257 13.45 19.12 -9.96
CA HIS A 257 13.88 20.18 -10.88
C HIS A 257 12.94 21.41 -10.81
N PHE A 258 11.65 21.19 -10.57
CA PHE A 258 10.69 22.27 -10.31
C PHE A 258 11.03 23.02 -9.03
N GLY A 259 11.56 22.34 -7.99
CA GLY A 259 12.12 22.93 -6.78
C GLY A 259 11.46 22.53 -5.48
N THR A 260 10.77 21.36 -5.41
CA THR A 260 10.14 20.87 -4.19
C THR A 260 10.40 19.38 -3.97
N ASN A 261 10.30 18.93 -2.71
CA ASN A 261 10.23 17.53 -2.30
C ASN A 261 8.81 17.09 -1.89
N ASN A 262 7.77 17.88 -2.17
CA ASN A 262 6.39 17.51 -1.87
C ASN A 262 5.91 16.37 -2.78
N LEU A 263 6.39 15.17 -2.47
CA LEU A 263 6.13 13.91 -3.15
C LEU A 263 5.37 12.94 -2.25
N PRO A 264 4.14 13.30 -1.80
CA PRO A 264 3.29 12.35 -1.07
C PRO A 264 3.01 11.12 -1.93
N ASP A 265 2.98 9.95 -1.29
CA ASP A 265 2.75 8.72 -2.03
C ASP A 265 1.87 7.71 -1.30
N CYS A 266 1.58 6.62 -2.00
CA CYS A 266 0.79 5.53 -1.44
C CYS A 266 1.49 4.84 -0.25
N SER A 267 2.84 4.79 -0.20
CA SER A 267 3.58 4.18 0.92
C SER A 267 3.30 4.86 2.24
N ASN A 268 3.14 6.20 2.25
CA ASN A 268 2.79 6.96 3.46
C ASN A 268 1.52 6.41 4.14
N MET A 269 0.55 5.91 3.37
CA MET A 269 -0.69 5.35 3.89
C MET A 269 -0.68 3.84 4.06
N CYS A 270 0.39 3.14 3.61
CA CYS A 270 0.40 1.69 3.47
C CYS A 270 1.48 1.03 4.32
N HIS A 271 2.74 1.23 4.02
CA HIS A 271 3.88 0.52 4.58
C HIS A 271 5.03 1.42 5.05
N GLU A 272 4.78 2.71 5.28
CA GLU A 272 5.77 3.61 5.88
C GLU A 272 6.25 3.07 7.23
N SER A 273 5.31 2.55 8.05
CA SER A 273 5.65 1.90 9.33
C SER A 273 6.61 0.73 9.16
N SER A 274 6.48 -0.07 8.07
CA SER A 274 7.43 -1.15 7.77
C SER A 274 8.80 -0.60 7.36
N GLY A 275 8.82 0.46 6.54
CA GLY A 275 10.04 1.12 6.12
C GLY A 275 10.81 1.67 7.31
N SER A 276 10.15 2.42 8.18
CA SER A 276 10.73 3.01 9.39
C SER A 276 11.27 1.92 10.35
N ALA A 277 10.43 0.94 10.69
CA ALA A 277 10.81 -0.13 11.61
C ALA A 277 12.04 -0.93 11.13
N LEU A 278 12.01 -1.37 9.87
CA LEU A 278 13.09 -2.19 9.31
C LEU A 278 14.37 -1.38 9.09
N THR A 279 14.28 -0.10 8.69
CA THR A 279 15.45 0.77 8.54
C THR A 279 16.18 0.93 9.88
N ASP A 280 15.43 1.19 10.95
CA ASP A 280 16.03 1.38 12.29
C ASP A 280 16.61 0.07 12.85
N SER A 281 15.93 -1.06 12.61
CA SER A 281 16.34 -2.34 13.20
C SER A 281 17.41 -3.07 12.39
N ILE A 282 17.35 -3.04 11.05
CA ILE A 282 18.23 -3.82 10.18
C ILE A 282 18.88 -3.02 9.03
N GLY A 283 18.70 -1.70 9.01
CA GLY A 283 19.37 -0.79 8.06
C GLY A 283 18.80 -0.76 6.64
N ILE A 284 17.66 -1.41 6.38
CA ILE A 284 16.97 -1.39 5.07
C ILE A 284 15.46 -1.47 5.24
N GLY A 285 14.71 -0.58 4.63
CA GLY A 285 13.24 -0.54 4.69
C GLY A 285 12.52 -1.61 3.83
N LYS A 286 13.18 -2.72 3.53
CA LYS A 286 12.69 -3.81 2.66
C LYS A 286 12.72 -5.15 3.39
N GLY A 287 11.91 -6.11 2.90
CA GLY A 287 11.95 -7.51 3.37
C GLY A 287 13.29 -8.20 3.08
N THR A 288 13.58 -9.25 3.82
CA THR A 288 14.86 -9.98 3.75
C THR A 288 14.68 -11.41 3.23
N VAL A 289 13.64 -11.68 2.44
CA VAL A 289 13.34 -13.01 1.89
C VAL A 289 13.12 -12.96 0.39
N THR A 290 13.34 -14.09 -0.26
CA THR A 290 12.97 -14.38 -1.64
C THR A 290 11.75 -15.30 -1.70
N LEU A 291 11.19 -15.53 -2.89
CA LEU A 291 10.10 -16.50 -3.09
C LEU A 291 10.55 -17.93 -2.75
N ASP A 292 11.82 -18.26 -3.06
CA ASP A 292 12.41 -19.57 -2.73
C ASP A 292 12.52 -19.77 -1.21
N ASP A 293 12.83 -18.72 -0.43
CA ASP A 293 12.84 -18.78 1.03
C ASP A 293 11.45 -19.14 1.58
N VAL A 294 10.38 -18.59 1.01
CA VAL A 294 9.00 -18.93 1.42
C VAL A 294 8.73 -20.42 1.19
N HIS A 295 9.21 -20.99 0.11
CA HIS A 295 9.01 -22.42 -0.20
C HIS A 295 9.76 -23.35 0.76
N HIS A 296 10.85 -22.86 1.40
CA HIS A 296 11.75 -23.66 2.23
C HIS A 296 11.71 -23.30 3.72
N ALA A 297 10.81 -22.42 4.14
CA ALA A 297 10.64 -22.11 5.55
C ALA A 297 10.10 -23.31 6.33
N ASP A 298 10.54 -23.46 7.59
CA ASP A 298 9.99 -24.47 8.51
C ASP A 298 8.69 -23.96 9.14
N LEU A 299 8.66 -22.64 9.43
CA LEU A 299 7.52 -21.96 10.01
C LEU A 299 7.30 -20.60 9.33
N LEU A 300 6.08 -20.33 8.90
CA LEU A 300 5.66 -19.00 8.47
C LEU A 300 4.57 -18.48 9.40
N ILE A 301 4.78 -17.31 10.00
CA ILE A 301 3.78 -16.60 10.80
C ILE A 301 3.16 -15.52 9.90
N SER A 302 1.86 -15.61 9.65
CA SER A 302 1.09 -14.60 8.90
C SER A 302 0.31 -13.75 9.89
N ILE A 303 0.69 -12.48 10.06
CA ILE A 303 0.10 -11.57 11.04
C ILE A 303 -0.50 -10.33 10.39
N GLY A 304 -1.77 -10.00 10.72
CA GLY A 304 -2.47 -8.86 10.16
C GLY A 304 -2.62 -8.90 8.64
N GLN A 305 -2.73 -10.09 8.04
CA GLN A 305 -2.77 -10.31 6.60
C GLN A 305 -3.92 -11.24 6.18
N ASN A 306 -4.52 -10.96 5.03
CA ASN A 306 -5.49 -11.83 4.37
C ASN A 306 -5.00 -12.16 2.94
N PRO A 307 -4.16 -13.19 2.76
CA PRO A 307 -3.64 -13.53 1.44
C PRO A 307 -4.74 -13.92 0.45
N GLY A 308 -5.79 -14.59 0.89
CA GLY A 308 -6.91 -14.99 0.03
C GLY A 308 -7.64 -13.84 -0.65
N SER A 309 -7.76 -12.70 0.03
CA SER A 309 -8.42 -11.50 -0.51
C SER A 309 -7.47 -10.48 -1.11
N CYS A 310 -6.24 -10.34 -0.56
CA CYS A 310 -5.33 -9.26 -0.94
C CYS A 310 -4.18 -9.71 -1.85
N HIS A 311 -3.70 -10.95 -1.69
CA HIS A 311 -2.54 -11.51 -2.40
C HIS A 311 -2.78 -12.98 -2.80
N PRO A 312 -3.81 -13.29 -3.62
CA PRO A 312 -4.23 -14.70 -3.80
C PRO A 312 -3.14 -15.62 -4.36
N ARG A 313 -2.17 -15.10 -5.14
CA ARG A 313 -1.03 -15.91 -5.62
C ARG A 313 -0.07 -16.32 -4.51
N MET A 314 -0.05 -15.61 -3.37
CA MET A 314 0.68 -16.05 -2.19
C MET A 314 0.19 -17.41 -1.69
N LEU A 315 -1.10 -17.74 -1.85
CA LEU A 315 -1.64 -19.05 -1.46
C LEU A 315 -0.95 -20.22 -2.19
N THR A 316 -0.50 -20.02 -3.43
CA THR A 316 0.29 -21.01 -4.17
C THR A 316 1.64 -21.25 -3.50
N ALA A 317 2.31 -20.19 -3.05
CA ALA A 317 3.59 -20.32 -2.34
C ALA A 317 3.38 -20.96 -0.96
N LEU A 318 2.33 -20.58 -0.23
CA LEU A 318 1.97 -21.21 1.05
C LEU A 318 1.63 -22.70 0.88
N GLN A 319 0.92 -23.07 -0.18
CA GLN A 319 0.68 -24.48 -0.50
C GLN A 319 1.98 -25.24 -0.80
N ARG A 320 2.94 -24.62 -1.50
CA ARG A 320 4.26 -25.22 -1.76
C ARG A 320 5.05 -25.40 -0.45
N LEU A 321 5.06 -24.38 0.42
CA LEU A 321 5.62 -24.49 1.78
C LEU A 321 5.02 -25.69 2.55
N LYS A 322 3.70 -25.81 2.58
CA LYS A 322 3.00 -26.93 3.21
C LYS A 322 3.41 -28.29 2.65
N ARG A 323 3.52 -28.40 1.33
CA ARG A 323 3.96 -29.62 0.64
C ARG A 323 5.41 -30.00 0.95
N ASN A 324 6.23 -28.99 1.27
CA ASN A 324 7.61 -29.18 1.72
C ASN A 324 7.74 -29.45 3.24
N GLY A 325 6.62 -29.60 3.96
CA GLY A 325 6.57 -29.91 5.39
C GLY A 325 6.54 -28.71 6.32
N GLY A 326 6.58 -27.49 5.79
CA GLY A 326 6.50 -26.25 6.57
C GLY A 326 5.14 -26.07 7.27
N LYS A 327 5.15 -25.29 8.35
CA LYS A 327 3.99 -24.98 9.18
C LYS A 327 3.60 -23.50 9.03
N ILE A 328 2.33 -23.18 9.30
CA ILE A 328 1.82 -21.81 9.19
C ILE A 328 0.98 -21.48 10.44
N ILE A 329 1.27 -20.33 11.07
CA ILE A 329 0.44 -19.72 12.11
C ILE A 329 -0.26 -18.50 11.50
N ALA A 330 -1.56 -18.37 11.73
CA ALA A 330 -2.34 -17.21 11.32
C ALA A 330 -2.75 -16.39 12.55
N ILE A 331 -2.39 -15.10 12.56
CA ILE A 331 -2.71 -14.16 13.64
C ILE A 331 -3.52 -13.01 13.04
N ASN A 332 -4.83 -12.98 13.32
CA ASN A 332 -5.76 -11.96 12.81
C ASN A 332 -6.97 -11.83 13.74
N PRO A 333 -7.64 -10.67 13.79
CA PRO A 333 -8.91 -10.55 14.50
C PRO A 333 -10.04 -11.38 13.89
N LEU A 334 -10.03 -11.61 12.57
CA LEU A 334 -11.05 -12.36 11.84
C LEU A 334 -10.47 -13.67 11.29
N PRO A 335 -11.24 -14.77 11.29
CA PRO A 335 -10.87 -15.98 10.58
C PRO A 335 -10.98 -15.74 9.07
N GLU A 336 -9.86 -15.84 8.36
CA GLU A 336 -9.77 -15.53 6.94
C GLU A 336 -9.78 -16.81 6.10
N THR A 337 -10.67 -16.88 5.11
CA THR A 337 -10.86 -18.04 4.22
C THR A 337 -9.57 -18.55 3.60
N GLY A 338 -8.70 -17.63 3.14
CA GLY A 338 -7.44 -17.98 2.48
C GLY A 338 -6.39 -18.58 3.43
N LEU A 339 -6.52 -18.36 4.74
CA LEU A 339 -5.65 -18.97 5.75
C LEU A 339 -6.25 -20.28 6.32
N ASN A 340 -7.49 -20.60 5.97
CA ASN A 340 -8.13 -21.85 6.33
C ASN A 340 -7.77 -22.95 5.31
N HIS A 341 -8.39 -22.96 4.13
CA HIS A 341 -8.12 -23.94 3.06
C HIS A 341 -7.93 -23.28 1.69
N PHE A 342 -7.16 -23.92 0.83
CA PHE A 342 -6.88 -23.47 -0.54
C PHE A 342 -7.05 -24.57 -1.56
N LYS A 343 -7.87 -24.32 -2.59
CA LYS A 343 -8.02 -25.17 -3.78
C LYS A 343 -7.29 -24.56 -4.96
N HIS A 344 -6.11 -25.07 -5.28
CA HIS A 344 -5.35 -24.57 -6.41
C HIS A 344 -5.97 -25.05 -7.74
N PRO A 345 -6.47 -24.17 -8.62
CA PRO A 345 -7.14 -24.59 -9.86
C PRO A 345 -6.25 -25.43 -10.77
N GLN A 346 -4.95 -25.20 -10.78
CA GLN A 346 -4.00 -25.95 -11.61
C GLN A 346 -3.74 -27.39 -11.11
N ASP A 347 -4.11 -27.72 -9.88
CA ASP A 347 -4.05 -29.11 -9.38
C ASP A 347 -4.98 -30.04 -10.18
N LEU A 348 -5.95 -29.52 -10.94
CA LEU A 348 -6.77 -30.28 -11.90
C LEU A 348 -5.94 -30.93 -13.04
N LYS A 349 -4.72 -30.42 -13.32
CA LYS A 349 -3.79 -31.03 -14.28
C LYS A 349 -3.09 -32.30 -13.74
N HIS A 350 -3.20 -32.57 -12.44
CA HIS A 350 -2.55 -33.70 -11.78
C HIS A 350 -3.61 -34.73 -11.38
N PRO A 351 -3.67 -35.93 -12.00
CA PRO A 351 -4.71 -36.93 -11.76
C PRO A 351 -4.92 -37.27 -10.27
N GLY A 352 -3.85 -37.36 -9.50
CA GLY A 352 -3.92 -37.65 -8.06
C GLY A 352 -4.46 -36.52 -7.17
N ARG A 353 -4.70 -35.33 -7.72
CA ARG A 353 -5.18 -34.13 -6.99
C ARG A 353 -6.56 -33.65 -7.42
N ILE A 354 -7.11 -34.20 -8.50
CA ILE A 354 -8.42 -33.78 -9.06
C ILE A 354 -9.53 -33.87 -7.99
N LEU A 355 -9.60 -34.97 -7.26
CA LEU A 355 -10.60 -35.18 -6.22
C LEU A 355 -10.51 -34.14 -5.09
N SER A 356 -9.31 -33.75 -4.70
CA SER A 356 -9.10 -32.70 -3.66
C SER A 356 -9.64 -31.34 -4.10
N VAL A 357 -9.56 -31.00 -5.39
CA VAL A 357 -10.11 -29.74 -5.94
C VAL A 357 -11.61 -29.81 -6.14
N LEU A 358 -12.15 -30.93 -6.62
CA LEU A 358 -13.56 -31.06 -6.96
C LEU A 358 -14.45 -31.32 -5.73
N VAL A 359 -14.10 -32.27 -4.87
CA VAL A 359 -14.95 -32.79 -3.79
C VAL A 359 -14.37 -32.50 -2.40
N GLY A 360 -13.03 -32.57 -2.22
CA GLY A 360 -12.37 -32.34 -0.94
C GLY A 360 -12.32 -30.85 -0.53
N ASP A 361 -11.82 -30.56 0.66
CA ASP A 361 -11.66 -29.18 1.18
C ASP A 361 -10.41 -28.46 0.66
N GLY A 362 -9.57 -29.11 -0.15
CA GLY A 362 -8.31 -28.56 -0.64
C GLY A 362 -7.15 -28.74 0.37
N THR A 363 -6.13 -27.91 0.28
CA THR A 363 -4.97 -27.92 1.18
C THR A 363 -5.27 -27.08 2.41
N PRO A 364 -5.18 -27.62 3.65
CA PRO A 364 -5.23 -26.80 4.86
C PRO A 364 -3.98 -25.91 4.92
N ILE A 365 -4.17 -24.62 5.18
CA ILE A 365 -3.09 -23.63 5.17
C ILE A 365 -2.52 -23.44 6.57
N ALA A 366 -3.25 -22.81 7.49
CA ALA A 366 -2.77 -22.60 8.85
C ALA A 366 -3.02 -23.82 9.73
N GLU A 367 -2.01 -24.19 10.53
CA GLU A 367 -2.14 -25.17 11.61
C GLU A 367 -2.79 -24.57 12.84
N PHE A 368 -2.54 -23.29 13.08
CA PHE A 368 -3.01 -22.62 14.28
C PHE A 368 -3.48 -21.22 13.96
N PHE A 369 -4.67 -20.86 14.43
CA PHE A 369 -5.26 -19.53 14.31
C PHE A 369 -5.34 -18.87 15.68
N VAL A 370 -4.87 -17.60 15.77
CA VAL A 370 -4.88 -16.79 16.99
C VAL A 370 -5.76 -15.56 16.77
N PRO A 371 -6.91 -15.45 17.43
CA PRO A 371 -7.83 -14.32 17.30
C PRO A 371 -7.36 -13.13 18.18
N VAL A 372 -6.32 -12.41 17.75
CA VAL A 372 -5.80 -11.24 18.48
C VAL A 372 -6.81 -10.10 18.47
N ARG A 373 -6.94 -9.34 19.57
CA ARG A 373 -7.70 -8.09 19.61
C ARG A 373 -7.05 -7.06 18.67
N ILE A 374 -7.85 -6.15 18.12
CA ILE A 374 -7.32 -5.04 17.31
C ILE A 374 -6.38 -4.22 18.20
N ALA A 375 -5.16 -3.93 17.72
CA ALA A 375 -4.05 -3.31 18.43
C ALA A 375 -3.43 -4.14 19.58
N GLY A 376 -3.79 -5.41 19.71
CA GLY A 376 -3.17 -6.33 20.67
C GLY A 376 -1.86 -6.98 20.20
N ASP A 377 -1.36 -6.61 19.03
CA ASP A 377 -0.24 -7.28 18.36
C ASP A 377 1.07 -7.16 19.14
N VAL A 378 1.39 -5.97 19.70
CA VAL A 378 2.60 -5.77 20.54
C VAL A 378 2.52 -6.65 21.78
N ALA A 379 1.38 -6.68 22.46
CA ALA A 379 1.18 -7.49 23.66
C ALA A 379 1.32 -8.98 23.34
N LEU A 380 0.71 -9.46 22.25
CA LEU A 380 0.83 -10.86 21.83
C LEU A 380 2.28 -11.23 21.52
N LEU A 381 2.99 -10.41 20.75
CA LEU A 381 4.39 -10.66 20.38
C LEU A 381 5.30 -10.66 21.61
N LYS A 382 5.14 -9.70 22.51
CA LYS A 382 5.86 -9.71 23.79
C LYS A 382 5.54 -10.95 24.64
N GLY A 383 4.30 -11.41 24.64
CA GLY A 383 3.92 -12.67 25.29
C GLY A 383 4.64 -13.88 24.72
N VAL A 384 4.73 -13.98 23.38
CA VAL A 384 5.48 -15.05 22.70
C VAL A 384 6.97 -14.97 23.06
N LEU A 385 7.56 -13.78 23.00
CA LEU A 385 8.97 -13.53 23.32
C LEU A 385 9.27 -13.85 24.80
N LYS A 386 8.35 -13.52 25.72
CA LYS A 386 8.48 -13.80 27.16
C LYS A 386 8.43 -15.30 27.44
N GLU A 387 7.52 -16.07 26.81
CA GLU A 387 7.52 -17.55 26.95
C GLU A 387 8.84 -18.15 26.41
N MET A 388 9.39 -17.59 25.32
CA MET A 388 10.69 -18.01 24.78
C MET A 388 11.83 -17.69 25.75
N LEU A 389 11.82 -16.51 26.39
CA LEU A 389 12.81 -16.09 27.38
C LEU A 389 12.74 -16.99 28.64
N GLU A 390 11.56 -17.22 29.17
CA GLU A 390 11.34 -18.10 30.34
C GLU A 390 11.85 -19.53 30.08
N GLU A 391 11.72 -20.03 28.84
CA GLU A 391 12.24 -21.36 28.45
C GLU A 391 13.77 -21.32 28.27
N GLU A 392 14.35 -20.25 27.67
CA GLU A 392 15.79 -20.07 27.54
C GLU A 392 16.47 -19.98 28.92
N GLU A 393 15.87 -19.25 29.87
CA GLU A 393 16.37 -19.17 31.25
C GLU A 393 16.30 -20.53 31.99
N ARG A 394 15.29 -21.33 31.69
CA ARG A 394 15.14 -22.70 32.25
C ARG A 394 16.13 -23.68 31.62
N ARG A 395 16.41 -23.55 30.34
CA ARG A 395 17.30 -24.41 29.56
C ARG A 395 18.21 -23.60 28.66
N PRO A 396 19.26 -22.96 29.22
CA PRO A 396 20.14 -22.05 28.50
C PRO A 396 20.72 -22.65 27.22
N GLY A 397 20.70 -21.85 26.13
CA GLY A 397 21.27 -22.24 24.83
C GLY A 397 20.39 -23.16 24.01
N THR A 398 19.09 -23.34 24.36
CA THR A 398 18.19 -24.24 23.64
C THR A 398 17.19 -23.50 22.75
N VAL A 399 16.96 -22.19 22.97
CA VAL A 399 15.95 -21.41 22.28
C VAL A 399 16.57 -20.34 21.38
N PHE A 400 17.56 -19.59 21.89
CA PHE A 400 18.15 -18.46 21.23
C PHE A 400 19.40 -18.80 20.43
N ASP A 401 19.62 -18.12 19.30
CA ASP A 401 20.89 -18.19 18.53
C ASP A 401 21.90 -17.20 19.13
N HIS A 402 22.57 -17.61 20.21
CA HIS A 402 23.53 -16.77 20.94
C HIS A 402 24.75 -16.36 20.09
N ASP A 403 25.13 -17.17 19.10
CA ASP A 403 26.22 -16.84 18.20
C ASP A 403 25.85 -15.70 17.27
N PHE A 404 24.64 -15.75 16.69
CA PHE A 404 24.10 -14.66 15.88
C PHE A 404 23.91 -13.39 16.73
N ILE A 405 23.32 -13.52 17.92
CA ILE A 405 23.09 -12.39 18.84
C ILE A 405 24.42 -11.66 19.15
N ARG A 406 25.43 -12.39 19.59
CA ARG A 406 26.74 -11.82 19.94
C ARG A 406 27.43 -11.15 18.75
N THR A 407 27.38 -11.78 17.58
CA THR A 407 28.12 -11.35 16.40
C THR A 407 27.44 -10.21 15.67
N HIS A 408 26.13 -10.30 15.48
CA HIS A 408 25.41 -9.47 14.53
C HIS A 408 24.43 -8.47 15.15
N THR A 409 24.22 -8.50 16.49
CA THR A 409 23.19 -7.66 17.10
C THR A 409 23.76 -6.68 18.13
N HIS A 410 22.95 -5.68 18.47
CA HIS A 410 23.17 -4.68 19.50
C HIS A 410 21.89 -4.52 20.34
N GLY A 411 22.01 -4.25 21.66
CA GLY A 411 20.88 -3.92 22.55
C GLY A 411 20.18 -5.12 23.16
N TYR A 412 20.73 -6.33 23.06
CA TYR A 412 20.14 -7.57 23.57
C TYR A 412 19.85 -7.54 25.07
N GLU A 413 20.80 -7.07 25.89
CA GLU A 413 20.67 -7.05 27.35
C GLU A 413 19.54 -6.15 27.83
N ALA A 414 19.41 -4.96 27.25
CA ALA A 414 18.32 -4.02 27.57
C ALA A 414 16.96 -4.58 27.14
N PHE A 415 16.91 -5.24 26.00
CA PHE A 415 15.70 -5.92 25.52
C PHE A 415 15.25 -7.06 26.44
N VAL A 416 16.18 -7.92 26.89
CA VAL A 416 15.88 -9.02 27.81
C VAL A 416 15.40 -8.52 29.16
N GLU A 417 16.02 -7.46 29.69
CA GLU A 417 15.61 -6.86 30.97
C GLU A 417 14.20 -6.28 30.91
N ASP A 418 13.87 -5.54 29.84
CA ASP A 418 12.51 -5.03 29.60
C ASP A 418 11.48 -6.17 29.50
N LEU A 419 11.80 -7.18 28.70
CA LEU A 419 10.91 -8.32 28.48
C LEU A 419 10.66 -9.13 29.75
N ARG A 420 11.67 -9.29 30.61
CA ARG A 420 11.55 -9.96 31.93
C ARG A 420 10.57 -9.21 32.84
N GLY A 421 10.58 -7.86 32.78
CA GLY A 421 9.72 -6.99 33.57
C GLY A 421 8.25 -6.95 33.13
N GLU A 422 7.91 -7.42 31.92
CA GLU A 422 6.53 -7.33 31.39
C GLU A 422 5.53 -8.13 32.22
N SER A 423 4.33 -7.57 32.42
CA SER A 423 3.23 -8.24 33.16
C SER A 423 2.46 -9.21 32.28
N TRP A 424 2.30 -10.45 32.74
CA TRP A 424 1.43 -11.43 32.10
C TRP A 424 -0.04 -10.99 32.04
N ASP A 425 -0.54 -10.33 33.09
CA ASP A 425 -1.91 -9.85 33.15
C ASP A 425 -2.14 -8.79 32.05
N LEU A 426 -1.21 -7.87 31.89
CA LEU A 426 -1.26 -6.85 30.84
C LEU A 426 -1.17 -7.47 29.43
N ILE A 427 -0.29 -8.45 29.25
CA ILE A 427 -0.14 -9.18 27.97
C ILE A 427 -1.47 -9.85 27.58
N ILE A 428 -2.10 -10.59 28.50
CA ILE A 428 -3.34 -11.32 28.25
C ILE A 428 -4.49 -10.34 28.00
N GLU A 429 -4.62 -9.33 28.85
CA GLU A 429 -5.68 -8.31 28.73
C GLU A 429 -5.62 -7.58 27.39
N GLN A 430 -4.45 -7.08 27.02
CA GLN A 430 -4.32 -6.25 25.82
C GLN A 430 -4.29 -7.08 24.53
N SER A 431 -3.70 -8.25 24.52
CA SER A 431 -3.75 -9.17 23.35
C SER A 431 -5.14 -9.79 23.15
N GLY A 432 -5.90 -9.98 24.25
CA GLY A 432 -7.14 -10.76 24.25
C GLY A 432 -6.93 -12.25 23.98
N VAL A 433 -5.70 -12.75 24.20
CA VAL A 433 -5.29 -14.12 23.91
C VAL A 433 -4.83 -14.79 25.20
N GLU A 434 -5.39 -15.94 25.50
CA GLU A 434 -5.05 -16.73 26.68
C GLU A 434 -3.57 -17.18 26.66
N ARG A 435 -2.91 -17.18 27.83
CA ARG A 435 -1.51 -17.58 27.96
C ARG A 435 -1.22 -18.96 27.33
N ALA A 436 -2.14 -19.91 27.41
CA ALA A 436 -2.00 -21.23 26.81
C ALA A 436 -1.86 -21.19 25.28
N GLN A 437 -2.60 -20.30 24.62
CA GLN A 437 -2.49 -20.09 23.18
C GLN A 437 -1.17 -19.37 22.82
N ILE A 438 -0.77 -18.36 23.61
CA ILE A 438 0.53 -17.68 23.46
C ILE A 438 1.67 -18.69 23.57
N ARG A 439 1.63 -19.56 24.58
CA ARG A 439 2.60 -20.66 24.75
C ARG A 439 2.63 -21.61 23.55
N THR A 440 1.49 -21.96 22.97
CA THR A 440 1.44 -22.81 21.77
C THR A 440 2.19 -22.15 20.61
N VAL A 441 2.00 -20.84 20.40
CA VAL A 441 2.75 -20.09 19.38
C VAL A 441 4.25 -20.10 19.68
N ALA A 442 4.64 -19.79 20.93
CA ALA A 442 6.03 -19.78 21.37
C ALA A 442 6.71 -21.15 21.18
N GLU A 443 6.03 -22.25 21.55
CA GLU A 443 6.53 -23.61 21.34
C GLU A 443 6.73 -23.94 19.86
N MET A 444 5.82 -23.50 18.98
CA MET A 444 6.00 -23.66 17.55
C MET A 444 7.22 -22.85 17.05
N VAL A 445 7.41 -21.62 17.51
CA VAL A 445 8.60 -20.80 17.20
C VAL A 445 9.88 -21.46 17.70
N MET A 446 9.92 -21.92 18.94
CA MET A 446 11.10 -22.56 19.55
C MET A 446 11.55 -23.82 18.80
N ARG A 447 10.60 -24.64 18.31
CA ARG A 447 10.87 -25.94 17.64
C ARG A 447 11.39 -25.77 16.20
N HIS A 448 11.28 -24.60 15.60
CA HIS A 448 11.65 -24.35 14.20
C HIS A 448 12.82 -23.36 14.09
N GLU A 449 13.65 -23.56 13.05
CA GLU A 449 14.86 -22.75 12.87
C GLU A 449 14.72 -21.74 11.72
N ARG A 450 14.02 -22.11 10.64
CA ARG A 450 13.84 -21.27 9.46
C ARG A 450 12.48 -20.61 9.54
N ILE A 451 12.45 -19.43 10.14
CA ILE A 451 11.20 -18.72 10.46
C ILE A 451 11.06 -17.51 9.56
N ILE A 452 9.93 -17.42 8.88
CA ILE A 452 9.49 -16.20 8.17
C ILE A 452 8.30 -15.60 8.92
N VAL A 453 8.36 -14.30 9.18
CA VAL A 453 7.18 -13.57 9.64
C VAL A 453 6.71 -12.66 8.50
N ALA A 454 5.47 -12.87 8.05
CA ALA A 454 4.81 -12.13 6.99
C ALA A 454 3.72 -11.23 7.56
N TRP A 455 3.69 -9.95 7.18
CA TRP A 455 2.66 -9.01 7.63
C TRP A 455 2.20 -8.07 6.53
N ALA A 456 1.01 -7.46 6.73
CA ALA A 456 0.46 -6.45 5.84
C ALA A 456 -0.19 -5.30 6.64
N MET A 457 -1.15 -4.59 6.04
CA MET A 457 -1.75 -3.39 6.61
C MET A 457 -2.48 -3.60 7.93
N GLY A 458 -2.79 -4.84 8.31
CA GLY A 458 -3.30 -5.16 9.66
C GLY A 458 -2.40 -4.64 10.77
N LEU A 459 -1.06 -4.62 10.56
CA LEU A 459 -0.09 -4.06 11.49
C LEU A 459 0.27 -2.61 11.19
N THR A 460 0.44 -2.27 9.90
CA THR A 460 1.05 -0.98 9.53
C THR A 460 0.16 0.23 9.76
N GLN A 461 -1.15 0.03 9.90
CA GLN A 461 -2.16 1.10 10.05
C GLN A 461 -2.75 1.14 11.47
N GLN A 462 -1.91 0.94 12.48
CA GLN A 462 -2.24 1.01 13.91
C GLN A 462 -1.33 2.05 14.60
N PRO A 463 -1.72 2.58 15.79
CA PRO A 463 -0.91 3.59 16.49
C PRO A 463 0.52 3.12 16.79
N ASP A 464 0.71 1.87 17.19
CA ASP A 464 1.99 1.27 17.57
C ASP A 464 2.60 0.38 16.46
N ALA A 465 2.26 0.67 15.20
CA ALA A 465 2.67 -0.12 14.04
C ALA A 465 4.18 -0.34 13.94
N VAL A 466 4.99 0.69 14.17
CA VAL A 466 6.46 0.58 14.12
C VAL A 466 6.94 -0.34 15.23
N SER A 467 6.42 -0.20 16.45
CA SER A 467 6.77 -1.07 17.60
C SER A 467 6.38 -2.53 17.35
N ALA A 468 5.19 -2.80 16.83
CA ALA A 468 4.75 -4.16 16.51
C ALA A 468 5.67 -4.84 15.48
N ILE A 469 6.11 -4.11 14.45
CA ILE A 469 7.04 -4.64 13.44
C ILE A 469 8.44 -4.83 14.04
N GLN A 470 8.86 -3.95 14.93
CA GLN A 470 10.15 -4.09 15.64
C GLN A 470 10.15 -5.28 16.60
N GLU A 471 9.00 -5.63 17.25
CA GLU A 471 8.90 -6.88 18.03
C GLU A 471 8.97 -8.14 17.13
N ILE A 472 8.46 -8.07 15.90
CA ILE A 472 8.70 -9.12 14.90
C ILE A 472 10.20 -9.26 14.60
N VAL A 473 10.91 -8.14 14.43
CA VAL A 473 12.36 -8.19 14.19
C VAL A 473 13.08 -8.75 15.41
N ASN A 474 12.73 -8.34 16.64
CA ASN A 474 13.27 -8.91 17.88
C ASN A 474 13.16 -10.46 17.90
N LEU A 475 11.97 -11.00 17.51
CA LEU A 475 11.78 -12.45 17.40
C LEU A 475 12.73 -13.08 16.38
N LEU A 476 12.86 -12.47 15.20
CA LEU A 476 13.74 -12.97 14.14
C LEU A 476 15.22 -12.89 14.55
N LEU A 477 15.63 -11.86 15.28
CA LEU A 477 17.01 -11.70 15.80
C LEU A 477 17.34 -12.75 16.86
N LEU A 478 16.41 -13.06 17.80
CA LEU A 478 16.61 -14.12 18.80
C LEU A 478 16.85 -15.50 18.16
N LYS A 479 16.21 -15.73 17.01
CA LYS A 479 16.30 -17.02 16.27
C LYS A 479 17.38 -17.00 15.16
N GLY A 480 18.17 -15.93 15.02
CA GLY A 480 19.15 -15.82 13.94
C GLY A 480 18.51 -15.92 12.54
N SER A 481 17.25 -15.53 12.42
CA SER A 481 16.40 -15.73 11.23
C SER A 481 16.49 -14.57 10.24
N ILE A 482 17.62 -13.89 10.14
CA ILE A 482 17.95 -12.88 9.11
C ILE A 482 19.21 -13.32 8.37
N GLY A 483 19.18 -13.29 7.03
CA GLY A 483 20.30 -13.73 6.19
C GLY A 483 20.56 -15.24 6.25
N LYS A 484 19.49 -16.01 6.51
CA LYS A 484 19.46 -17.47 6.53
C LYS A 484 18.44 -17.95 5.52
N LYS A 485 18.78 -18.93 4.67
CA LYS A 485 17.84 -19.47 3.70
C LYS A 485 16.58 -20.01 4.37
N GLY A 486 15.42 -19.63 3.84
CA GLY A 486 14.12 -20.02 4.37
C GLY A 486 13.69 -19.23 5.61
N ALA A 487 14.34 -18.12 5.93
CA ALA A 487 14.04 -17.31 7.12
C ALA A 487 14.14 -15.82 6.85
N GLY A 488 13.34 -15.01 7.55
CA GLY A 488 13.43 -13.55 7.46
C GLY A 488 12.13 -12.79 7.62
N ALA A 489 12.19 -11.51 7.37
CA ALA A 489 11.12 -10.54 7.43
C ALA A 489 10.43 -10.39 6.05
N LEU A 490 9.10 -10.46 6.01
CA LEU A 490 8.31 -10.38 4.78
C LEU A 490 7.17 -9.35 4.92
N PRO A 491 7.46 -8.03 4.74
CA PRO A 491 6.40 -7.05 4.53
C PRO A 491 5.73 -7.29 3.17
N VAL A 492 4.47 -7.73 3.16
CA VAL A 492 3.74 -8.02 1.92
C VAL A 492 3.07 -6.74 1.43
N ARG A 493 3.71 -6.08 0.46
CA ARG A 493 3.28 -4.79 -0.09
C ARG A 493 1.97 -4.91 -0.85
N GLY A 494 1.13 -3.88 -0.75
CA GLY A 494 -0.21 -3.87 -1.34
C GLY A 494 -0.20 -3.64 -2.86
N HIS A 495 0.38 -2.53 -3.31
CA HIS A 495 0.40 -2.13 -4.72
C HIS A 495 1.59 -2.72 -5.48
N SER A 496 1.40 -2.94 -6.79
CA SER A 496 2.36 -3.65 -7.65
C SER A 496 3.75 -3.03 -7.72
N ASN A 497 3.90 -1.73 -7.53
CA ASN A 497 5.18 -1.01 -7.57
C ASN A 497 5.41 -0.06 -6.38
N VAL A 498 4.65 -0.18 -5.29
CA VAL A 498 4.76 0.72 -4.12
C VAL A 498 6.13 0.66 -3.44
N GLN A 499 6.95 -0.35 -3.72
CA GLN A 499 8.33 -0.43 -3.28
C GLN A 499 9.27 0.16 -4.33
N GLY A 500 8.99 -0.05 -5.62
CA GLY A 500 9.80 0.43 -6.71
C GLY A 500 9.75 1.95 -6.88
N ASP A 501 8.58 2.56 -6.72
CA ASP A 501 8.47 4.03 -6.78
C ASP A 501 9.35 4.69 -5.71
N ARG A 502 9.39 4.15 -4.48
CA ARG A 502 10.33 4.55 -3.42
C ARG A 502 11.79 4.31 -3.79
N THR A 503 12.07 3.16 -4.38
CA THR A 503 13.43 2.81 -4.81
C THR A 503 13.97 3.79 -5.84
N VAL A 504 13.14 4.27 -6.76
CA VAL A 504 13.53 5.23 -7.80
C VAL A 504 13.32 6.70 -7.44
N GLY A 505 12.98 7.00 -6.18
CA GLY A 505 13.08 8.36 -5.64
C GLY A 505 11.76 9.05 -5.31
N ILE A 506 10.61 8.40 -5.38
CA ILE A 506 9.34 8.94 -4.86
C ILE A 506 9.36 8.85 -3.34
N TRP A 507 9.88 9.87 -2.70
CA TRP A 507 9.88 10.02 -1.26
C TRP A 507 10.17 11.47 -0.87
N GLU A 508 9.45 11.99 0.08
CA GLU A 508 9.56 13.38 0.57
C GLU A 508 10.84 13.61 1.42
N ARG A 509 11.53 12.53 1.83
CA ARG A 509 12.71 12.56 2.73
C ARG A 509 13.93 11.87 2.14
N MET A 510 14.21 12.10 0.85
CA MET A 510 15.34 11.44 0.18
C MET A 510 16.67 11.73 0.86
N PRO A 511 17.52 10.71 1.04
CA PRO A 511 18.85 10.91 1.64
C PRO A 511 19.76 11.77 0.76
N ALA A 512 20.67 12.50 1.39
CA ALA A 512 21.58 13.43 0.72
C ALA A 512 22.34 12.78 -0.45
N ARG A 513 22.83 11.55 -0.28
CA ARG A 513 23.54 10.80 -1.33
C ARG A 513 22.77 10.66 -2.65
N PHE A 514 21.42 10.49 -2.57
CA PHE A 514 20.57 10.43 -3.75
C PHE A 514 20.43 11.80 -4.41
N LEU A 515 20.20 12.83 -3.60
CA LEU A 515 20.11 14.21 -4.09
C LEU A 515 21.42 14.68 -4.72
N ASP A 516 22.56 14.28 -4.16
CA ASP A 516 23.90 14.55 -4.74
C ASP A 516 24.11 13.82 -6.06
N ALA A 517 23.57 12.61 -6.21
CA ALA A 517 23.63 11.88 -7.47
C ALA A 517 22.77 12.57 -8.56
N ILE A 518 21.57 13.05 -8.19
CA ILE A 518 20.72 13.88 -9.08
C ILE A 518 21.46 15.15 -9.50
N GLN A 519 22.08 15.87 -8.57
CA GLN A 519 22.83 17.10 -8.86
C GLN A 519 23.99 16.83 -9.81
N ARG A 520 24.76 15.77 -9.60
CA ARG A 520 25.89 15.41 -10.49
C ARG A 520 25.45 15.03 -11.89
N GLU A 521 24.36 14.25 -12.00
CA GLU A 521 23.90 13.73 -13.29
C GLU A 521 23.22 14.82 -14.14
N PHE A 522 22.41 15.68 -13.51
CA PHE A 522 21.55 16.63 -14.24
C PHE A 522 21.99 18.08 -14.14
N GLY A 523 22.94 18.44 -13.28
CA GLY A 523 23.52 19.78 -13.17
C GLY A 523 22.66 20.81 -12.44
N PHE A 524 21.45 20.49 -11.96
CA PHE A 524 20.66 21.36 -11.09
C PHE A 524 20.80 20.96 -9.61
N ASP A 525 20.58 21.91 -8.70
CA ASP A 525 20.59 21.67 -7.26
C ASP A 525 19.17 21.30 -6.77
N PRO A 526 18.91 20.03 -6.40
CA PRO A 526 17.61 19.62 -5.90
C PRO A 526 17.38 20.15 -4.47
N PRO A 527 16.11 20.41 -4.06
CA PRO A 527 15.81 20.87 -2.70
C PRO A 527 16.29 19.85 -1.67
N ARG A 528 16.88 20.36 -0.56
CA ARG A 528 17.46 19.52 0.51
C ARG A 528 16.56 19.40 1.72
N HIS A 529 15.55 20.25 1.88
CA HIS A 529 14.56 20.16 2.95
C HIS A 529 13.55 19.05 2.68
N HIS A 530 12.94 18.53 3.75
CA HIS A 530 11.88 17.53 3.64
C HIS A 530 10.61 18.13 3.03
N GLY A 531 9.96 17.39 2.17
CA GLY A 531 8.64 17.73 1.65
C GLY A 531 7.53 17.20 2.56
N TYR A 532 6.28 17.37 2.13
CA TYR A 532 5.09 16.87 2.80
C TYR A 532 4.82 15.40 2.43
N ASP A 533 4.56 14.55 3.44
CA ASP A 533 3.92 13.25 3.24
C ASP A 533 2.42 13.40 2.92
N THR A 534 1.69 12.30 2.77
CA THR A 534 0.26 12.35 2.40
C THR A 534 -0.60 13.07 3.44
N VAL A 535 -0.39 12.82 4.74
CA VAL A 535 -1.16 13.46 5.83
C VAL A 535 -0.82 14.94 5.94
N GLU A 536 0.46 15.27 5.85
CA GLU A 536 0.96 16.64 5.86
C GLU A 536 0.48 17.41 4.62
N THR A 537 0.45 16.78 3.45
CA THR A 537 -0.11 17.35 2.22
C THR A 537 -1.58 17.71 2.39
N ILE A 538 -2.41 16.81 2.94
CA ILE A 538 -3.83 17.08 3.20
C ILE A 538 -3.98 18.28 4.17
N LYS A 539 -3.20 18.31 5.24
CA LYS A 539 -3.19 19.44 6.19
C LYS A 539 -2.71 20.74 5.55
N ALA A 540 -1.68 20.69 4.70
CA ALA A 540 -1.15 21.84 3.98
C ALA A 540 -2.15 22.41 2.95
N MET A 541 -2.85 21.53 2.21
CA MET A 541 -3.96 21.94 1.35
C MET A 541 -5.08 22.59 2.16
N HIS A 542 -5.48 21.97 3.27
CA HIS A 542 -6.52 22.52 4.15
C HIS A 542 -6.13 23.89 4.73
N ALA A 543 -4.85 24.10 5.03
CA ALA A 543 -4.33 25.39 5.49
C ALA A 543 -4.08 26.39 4.35
N GLY A 544 -4.38 26.07 3.08
CA GLY A 544 -4.13 26.92 1.91
C GLY A 544 -2.65 27.10 1.56
N LYS A 545 -1.74 26.33 2.17
CA LYS A 545 -0.31 26.33 1.87
C LYS A 545 0.01 25.63 0.55
N VAL A 546 -0.68 24.53 0.24
CA VAL A 546 -0.62 23.86 -1.05
C VAL A 546 -1.81 24.32 -1.89
N LYS A 547 -1.50 24.94 -3.03
CA LYS A 547 -2.45 25.57 -3.95
C LYS A 547 -2.68 24.75 -5.22
N VAL A 548 -1.73 23.89 -5.60
CA VAL A 548 -1.82 23.01 -6.77
C VAL A 548 -1.59 21.57 -6.33
N PHE A 549 -2.54 20.69 -6.62
CA PHE A 549 -2.42 19.27 -6.42
C PHE A 549 -2.39 18.53 -7.76
N PHE A 550 -1.35 17.73 -7.98
CA PHE A 550 -1.20 16.89 -9.16
C PHE A 550 -1.06 15.42 -8.74
N GLY A 551 -2.04 14.58 -9.11
CA GLY A 551 -2.07 13.17 -8.77
C GLY A 551 -1.71 12.26 -9.94
N MET A 552 -0.63 11.49 -9.82
CA MET A 552 -0.24 10.45 -10.76
C MET A 552 -0.94 9.14 -10.36
N GLY A 553 -2.13 8.90 -10.92
CA GLY A 553 -2.97 7.74 -10.61
C GLY A 553 -3.66 7.80 -9.24
N GLY A 554 -4.40 6.76 -8.92
CA GLY A 554 -5.11 6.60 -7.65
C GLY A 554 -6.47 7.30 -7.58
N ASN A 555 -7.10 7.17 -6.41
CA ASN A 555 -8.31 7.87 -6.00
C ASN A 555 -8.01 8.51 -4.64
N PHE A 556 -7.33 9.64 -4.67
CA PHE A 556 -6.74 10.27 -3.49
C PHE A 556 -7.78 10.53 -2.40
N LEU A 557 -8.93 11.09 -2.76
CA LEU A 557 -10.00 11.41 -1.80
C LEU A 557 -10.52 10.17 -1.07
N SER A 558 -10.94 9.14 -1.81
CA SER A 558 -11.53 7.94 -1.19
C SER A 558 -10.47 7.04 -0.52
N ALA A 559 -9.19 7.14 -0.91
CA ALA A 559 -8.10 6.41 -0.27
C ALA A 559 -7.57 7.09 1.00
N GLY A 560 -7.71 8.42 1.08
CA GLY A 560 -7.25 9.23 2.20
C GLY A 560 -8.09 9.04 3.48
N PRO A 561 -7.53 9.37 4.66
CA PRO A 561 -8.29 9.46 5.91
C PRO A 561 -9.20 10.67 5.91
N ASP A 562 -10.19 10.71 6.82
CA ASP A 562 -11.03 11.87 7.10
C ASP A 562 -11.63 12.51 5.84
N THR A 563 -12.54 11.77 5.20
CA THR A 563 -13.05 12.10 3.86
C THR A 563 -13.54 13.54 3.74
N GLU A 564 -14.25 14.09 4.76
CA GLU A 564 -14.75 15.45 4.72
C GLU A 564 -13.62 16.50 4.87
N TYR A 565 -12.67 16.25 5.76
CA TYR A 565 -11.49 17.10 5.92
C TYR A 565 -10.62 17.10 4.64
N THR A 566 -10.41 15.93 4.06
CA THR A 566 -9.66 15.78 2.80
C THR A 566 -10.38 16.46 1.63
N ALA A 567 -11.72 16.38 1.58
CA ALA A 567 -12.53 17.07 0.58
C ALA A 567 -12.43 18.60 0.75
N ALA A 568 -12.54 19.11 1.98
CA ALA A 568 -12.36 20.53 2.27
C ALA A 568 -10.95 21.02 1.87
N ALA A 569 -9.92 20.19 2.08
CA ALA A 569 -8.56 20.48 1.66
C ALA A 569 -8.43 20.59 0.12
N MET A 570 -8.98 19.64 -0.62
CA MET A 570 -8.95 19.64 -2.10
C MET A 570 -9.67 20.86 -2.68
N ARG A 571 -10.83 21.25 -2.11
CA ARG A 571 -11.61 22.41 -2.56
C ARG A 571 -10.86 23.73 -2.42
N ARG A 572 -9.85 23.83 -1.54
CA ARG A 572 -9.01 25.02 -1.36
C ARG A 572 -7.90 25.17 -2.41
N CYS A 573 -7.64 24.13 -3.19
CA CYS A 573 -6.66 24.22 -4.28
C CYS A 573 -7.15 25.12 -5.42
N ARG A 574 -6.22 25.80 -6.07
CA ARG A 574 -6.47 26.52 -7.34
C ARG A 574 -6.69 25.53 -8.47
N LEU A 575 -5.91 24.46 -8.48
CA LEU A 575 -5.98 23.39 -9.46
C LEU A 575 -5.85 22.02 -8.78
N THR A 576 -6.75 21.09 -9.13
CA THR A 576 -6.58 19.66 -8.91
C THR A 576 -6.47 18.96 -10.27
N ALA A 577 -5.34 18.32 -10.55
CA ALA A 577 -5.11 17.58 -11.79
C ALA A 577 -4.86 16.10 -11.48
N HIS A 578 -5.51 15.20 -12.22
CA HIS A 578 -5.39 13.77 -12.01
C HIS A 578 -5.06 13.04 -13.31
N VAL A 579 -3.96 12.30 -13.32
CA VAL A 579 -3.71 11.29 -14.35
C VAL A 579 -4.48 10.04 -13.97
N SER A 580 -5.40 9.58 -14.80
CA SER A 580 -6.36 8.52 -14.43
C SER A 580 -6.78 7.66 -15.61
N ILE A 581 -7.26 6.45 -15.30
CA ILE A 581 -7.84 5.52 -16.27
C ILE A 581 -9.38 5.58 -16.24
N LYS A 582 -9.98 5.59 -15.03
CA LYS A 582 -11.43 5.53 -14.80
C LYS A 582 -11.89 6.70 -13.94
N LEU A 583 -13.17 7.04 -14.06
CA LEU A 583 -13.79 8.05 -13.22
C LEU A 583 -13.87 7.58 -11.77
N ASN A 584 -13.57 8.47 -10.84
CA ASN A 584 -13.67 8.24 -9.40
C ASN A 584 -14.07 9.53 -8.65
N ARG A 585 -14.35 9.43 -7.37
CA ARG A 585 -14.83 10.55 -6.55
C ARG A 585 -13.83 11.71 -6.43
N GLY A 586 -12.53 11.45 -6.51
CA GLY A 586 -11.51 12.49 -6.53
C GLY A 586 -11.60 13.46 -7.72
N HIS A 587 -12.26 13.05 -8.81
CA HIS A 587 -12.54 13.93 -9.95
C HIS A 587 -13.76 14.84 -9.74
N LEU A 588 -14.57 14.57 -8.73
CA LEU A 588 -15.80 15.30 -8.46
C LEU A 588 -15.58 16.37 -7.39
N VAL A 589 -14.76 16.07 -6.39
CA VAL A 589 -14.36 17.01 -5.34
C VAL A 589 -13.08 17.71 -5.79
N THR A 590 -13.23 18.93 -6.31
CA THR A 590 -12.16 19.61 -7.06
C THR A 590 -11.74 20.92 -6.39
N GLY A 591 -10.59 21.43 -6.78
CA GLY A 591 -10.21 22.83 -6.61
C GLY A 591 -11.07 23.74 -7.47
N ARG A 592 -10.67 25.02 -7.58
CA ARG A 592 -11.36 26.00 -8.44
C ARG A 592 -11.42 25.57 -9.89
N GLN A 593 -10.36 24.92 -10.37
CA GLN A 593 -10.29 24.27 -11.66
C GLN A 593 -9.84 22.82 -11.48
N ALA A 594 -10.24 21.95 -12.41
CA ALA A 594 -9.79 20.57 -12.39
C ALA A 594 -9.44 20.05 -13.78
N LEU A 595 -8.46 19.14 -13.83
CA LEU A 595 -8.06 18.42 -15.03
C LEU A 595 -8.14 16.91 -14.78
N ILE A 596 -8.69 16.20 -15.78
CA ILE A 596 -8.58 14.76 -15.89
C ILE A 596 -7.73 14.45 -17.11
N LEU A 597 -6.58 13.83 -16.91
CA LEU A 597 -5.59 13.48 -17.92
C LEU A 597 -5.56 11.97 -18.11
N PRO A 598 -6.22 11.42 -19.15
CA PRO A 598 -6.33 9.97 -19.29
C PRO A 598 -5.05 9.35 -19.80
N THR A 599 -4.71 8.18 -19.22
CA THR A 599 -3.49 7.44 -19.57
C THR A 599 -3.80 6.04 -20.09
N ILE A 600 -2.86 5.47 -20.84
CA ILE A 600 -2.89 4.05 -21.20
C ILE A 600 -2.72 3.19 -19.95
N GLY A 601 -3.34 2.01 -19.94
CA GLY A 601 -3.16 1.00 -18.90
C GLY A 601 -1.90 0.17 -19.13
N ARG A 602 -1.41 -0.51 -18.09
CA ARG A 602 -0.20 -1.34 -18.17
C ARG A 602 -0.32 -2.52 -19.17
N ALA A 603 -1.53 -2.98 -19.45
CA ALA A 603 -1.78 -4.02 -20.43
C ALA A 603 -1.81 -3.51 -21.88
N GLU A 604 -1.87 -2.19 -22.09
CA GLU A 604 -1.91 -1.56 -23.41
C GLU A 604 -0.50 -1.25 -23.92
N ARG A 605 -0.34 -1.37 -25.25
CA ARG A 605 0.94 -1.11 -25.92
C ARG A 605 1.28 0.36 -25.85
N ASP A 606 2.50 0.66 -25.43
CA ASP A 606 3.10 1.97 -25.49
C ASP A 606 4.07 2.02 -26.66
N VAL A 607 3.75 2.82 -27.67
CA VAL A 607 4.55 2.94 -28.89
C VAL A 607 5.12 4.35 -28.94
N GLN A 608 6.45 4.45 -28.87
CA GLN A 608 7.19 5.70 -28.94
C GLN A 608 8.04 5.76 -30.22
N LEU A 609 8.92 6.75 -30.33
CA LEU A 609 9.69 6.98 -31.56
C LEU A 609 10.54 5.77 -31.99
N THR A 610 11.12 5.02 -31.04
CA THR A 610 11.95 3.84 -31.30
C THR A 610 11.15 2.54 -31.40
N GLY A 611 9.83 2.59 -31.28
CA GLY A 611 8.93 1.45 -31.35
C GLY A 611 8.23 1.14 -30.02
N GLU A 612 7.81 -0.13 -29.85
CA GLU A 612 7.12 -0.58 -28.65
C GLU A 612 8.04 -0.56 -27.42
N GLN A 613 7.57 0.11 -26.38
CA GLN A 613 8.27 0.24 -25.11
C GLN A 613 7.82 -0.80 -24.10
N PHE A 614 8.61 -1.00 -23.07
CA PHE A 614 8.21 -1.70 -21.85
C PHE A 614 8.58 -0.85 -20.63
N VAL A 615 7.87 -1.06 -19.55
CA VAL A 615 8.15 -0.46 -18.26
C VAL A 615 8.52 -1.53 -17.25
N THR A 616 8.96 -1.11 -16.05
CA THR A 616 9.37 -2.04 -15.00
C THR A 616 8.65 -1.76 -13.69
N ALA A 617 8.55 -2.80 -12.85
CA ALA A 617 7.99 -2.72 -11.51
C ALA A 617 8.79 -3.58 -10.53
N GLU A 618 8.96 -3.11 -9.28
CA GLU A 618 9.63 -3.83 -8.19
C GLU A 618 8.59 -4.46 -7.25
N ASN A 619 8.67 -5.77 -7.05
CA ASN A 619 7.80 -6.49 -6.13
C ASN A 619 8.27 -6.44 -4.66
N SER A 620 7.50 -7.06 -3.74
CA SER A 620 7.79 -7.07 -2.30
C SER A 620 9.13 -7.71 -1.90
N MET A 621 9.75 -8.47 -2.78
CA MET A 621 11.01 -9.19 -2.53
C MET A 621 12.24 -8.54 -3.20
N GLY A 622 12.07 -7.32 -3.74
CA GLY A 622 13.17 -6.57 -4.36
C GLY A 622 13.56 -7.09 -5.74
N VAL A 623 12.63 -7.72 -6.45
CA VAL A 623 12.83 -8.15 -7.84
C VAL A 623 12.12 -7.19 -8.77
N VAL A 624 12.86 -6.54 -9.64
CA VAL A 624 12.38 -5.64 -10.71
C VAL A 624 12.15 -6.46 -11.97
N ARG A 625 10.95 -6.34 -12.56
CA ARG A 625 10.54 -7.10 -13.75
C ARG A 625 10.06 -6.21 -14.87
N THR A 626 10.21 -6.73 -16.10
CA THR A 626 9.68 -6.10 -17.31
C THR A 626 8.17 -6.28 -17.42
N SER A 627 7.48 -5.24 -17.90
CA SER A 627 6.06 -5.24 -18.17
C SER A 627 5.80 -4.61 -19.53
N ARG A 628 5.35 -5.39 -20.50
CA ARG A 628 5.06 -4.96 -21.87
C ARG A 628 3.59 -5.16 -22.17
N GLY A 629 2.86 -4.09 -22.42
CA GLY A 629 1.47 -4.16 -22.84
C GLY A 629 1.30 -4.89 -24.19
N VAL A 630 0.16 -5.55 -24.35
CA VAL A 630 -0.14 -6.37 -25.53
C VAL A 630 -1.46 -6.02 -26.22
N LEU A 631 -2.25 -5.17 -25.61
CA LEU A 631 -3.54 -4.68 -26.11
C LEU A 631 -3.36 -3.34 -26.82
N ASP A 632 -4.23 -3.02 -27.74
CA ASP A 632 -4.27 -1.68 -28.31
C ASP A 632 -4.87 -0.69 -27.30
N PRO A 633 -4.38 0.56 -27.24
CA PRO A 633 -4.98 1.59 -26.41
C PRO A 633 -6.47 1.75 -26.68
N ALA A 634 -7.27 1.93 -25.61
CA ALA A 634 -8.73 2.03 -25.70
C ALA A 634 -9.18 3.27 -26.51
N SER A 635 -8.36 4.29 -26.61
CA SER A 635 -8.61 5.52 -27.38
C SER A 635 -7.29 6.08 -27.96
N PRO A 636 -7.32 6.67 -29.15
CA PRO A 636 -6.18 7.36 -29.76
C PRO A 636 -5.79 8.65 -29.01
N HIS A 637 -6.65 9.11 -28.10
CA HIS A 637 -6.40 10.33 -27.31
C HIS A 637 -5.64 10.09 -26.02
N LEU A 638 -5.35 8.82 -25.67
CA LEU A 638 -4.58 8.49 -24.47
C LEU A 638 -3.09 8.74 -24.67
N LYS A 639 -2.39 9.08 -23.59
CA LYS A 639 -0.93 9.16 -23.55
C LYS A 639 -0.38 8.27 -22.45
N SER A 640 0.86 7.83 -22.60
CA SER A 640 1.53 7.13 -21.50
C SER A 640 1.91 8.09 -20.38
N GLU A 641 2.00 7.57 -19.14
CA GLU A 641 2.41 8.36 -17.97
C GLU A 641 3.78 9.03 -18.18
N PRO A 642 4.85 8.36 -18.70
CA PRO A 642 6.13 9.03 -19.02
C PRO A 642 5.96 10.21 -19.96
N THR A 643 5.12 10.06 -21.00
CA THR A 643 4.83 11.14 -21.96
C THR A 643 4.15 12.33 -21.27
N ILE A 644 3.17 12.09 -20.41
CA ILE A 644 2.48 13.15 -19.66
C ILE A 644 3.47 13.92 -18.77
N VAL A 645 4.36 13.21 -18.07
CA VAL A 645 5.40 13.83 -17.24
C VAL A 645 6.35 14.68 -18.08
N ALA A 646 6.83 14.16 -19.20
CA ALA A 646 7.76 14.89 -20.08
C ALA A 646 7.13 16.18 -20.64
N LEU A 647 5.88 16.13 -21.07
CA LEU A 647 5.14 17.29 -21.56
C LEU A 647 4.96 18.34 -20.45
N LEU A 648 4.55 17.91 -19.25
CA LEU A 648 4.37 18.79 -18.08
C LEU A 648 5.70 19.45 -17.67
N ALA A 649 6.78 18.66 -17.60
CA ALA A 649 8.11 19.13 -17.24
C ALA A 649 8.60 20.18 -18.25
N THR A 650 8.54 19.89 -19.55
CA THR A 650 8.96 20.83 -20.60
C THR A 650 8.17 22.13 -20.55
N ALA A 651 6.84 22.06 -20.42
CA ALA A 651 5.98 23.22 -20.36
C ALA A 651 6.18 24.05 -19.07
N THR A 652 6.48 23.40 -17.94
CA THR A 652 6.62 24.07 -16.64
C THR A 652 7.99 24.70 -16.47
N LEU A 653 9.07 23.97 -16.82
CA LEU A 653 10.45 24.39 -16.56
C LEU A 653 10.92 25.46 -17.55
N GLY A 654 10.48 25.42 -18.82
CA GLY A 654 10.84 26.41 -19.84
C GLY A 654 12.37 26.60 -19.98
N ALA A 655 12.85 27.82 -19.84
CA ALA A 655 14.29 28.14 -19.96
C ALA A 655 15.17 27.58 -18.83
N ARG A 656 14.59 27.13 -17.70
CA ARG A 656 15.32 26.46 -16.61
C ARG A 656 15.59 24.97 -16.88
N ASN A 657 15.02 24.45 -17.98
CA ASN A 657 15.13 23.04 -18.29
C ASN A 657 16.55 22.61 -18.65
N GLN A 658 17.06 21.57 -18.01
CA GLN A 658 18.38 20.97 -18.22
C GLN A 658 18.30 19.48 -18.61
N VAL A 659 17.08 18.95 -18.82
CA VAL A 659 16.83 17.53 -19.10
C VAL A 659 16.19 17.37 -20.48
N GLU A 660 16.71 16.45 -21.26
CA GLU A 660 16.22 16.13 -22.61
C GLU A 660 14.98 15.22 -22.59
N TRP A 661 13.86 15.74 -22.02
CA TRP A 661 12.63 14.98 -21.78
C TRP A 661 12.12 14.22 -22.98
N TYR A 662 12.12 14.85 -24.18
CA TYR A 662 11.66 14.19 -25.41
C TYR A 662 12.58 13.05 -25.84
N GLY A 663 13.89 13.17 -25.62
CA GLY A 663 14.84 12.10 -25.85
C GLY A 663 14.61 10.91 -24.93
N LEU A 664 14.22 11.16 -23.69
CA LEU A 664 13.95 10.10 -22.69
C LEU A 664 12.68 9.31 -23.03
N ILE A 665 11.60 10.00 -23.43
CA ILE A 665 10.35 9.30 -23.78
C ILE A 665 10.38 8.70 -25.19
N ALA A 666 11.30 9.11 -26.05
CA ALA A 666 11.48 8.48 -27.36
C ALA A 666 11.92 7.03 -27.23
N ASP A 667 12.68 6.70 -26.16
CA ASP A 667 13.20 5.37 -25.85
C ASP A 667 13.39 5.21 -24.35
N TYR A 668 12.61 4.34 -23.71
CA TYR A 668 12.64 4.15 -22.26
C TYR A 668 13.93 3.48 -21.75
N ASP A 669 14.74 2.90 -22.63
CA ASP A 669 16.09 2.46 -22.26
C ASP A 669 16.94 3.59 -21.71
N ARG A 670 16.79 4.79 -22.27
CA ARG A 670 17.49 6.00 -21.80
C ARG A 670 17.11 6.40 -20.39
N ILE A 671 15.83 6.18 -20.01
CA ILE A 671 15.36 6.42 -18.63
C ILE A 671 16.03 5.42 -17.69
N ARG A 672 16.10 4.13 -18.08
CA ARG A 672 16.75 3.09 -17.29
C ARG A 672 18.26 3.30 -17.17
N ASP A 673 18.92 3.82 -18.21
CA ASP A 673 20.33 4.21 -18.15
C ASP A 673 20.55 5.36 -17.12
N LEU A 674 19.61 6.30 -17.00
CA LEU A 674 19.66 7.33 -15.95
C LEU A 674 19.45 6.73 -14.56
N ILE A 675 18.48 5.81 -14.39
CA ILE A 675 18.25 5.10 -13.12
C ILE A 675 19.53 4.37 -12.72
N GLU A 676 20.20 3.67 -13.63
CA GLU A 676 21.48 2.96 -13.39
C GLU A 676 22.57 3.92 -12.88
N ARG A 677 22.69 5.13 -13.48
CA ARG A 677 23.72 6.09 -13.08
C ARG A 677 23.45 6.78 -11.74
N VAL A 678 22.17 6.90 -11.35
CA VAL A 678 21.75 7.61 -10.13
C VAL A 678 21.61 6.68 -8.93
N ILE A 679 21.18 5.44 -9.15
CA ILE A 679 20.73 4.56 -8.07
C ILE A 679 21.60 3.29 -8.02
N PRO A 680 22.37 3.08 -6.94
CA PRO A 680 23.16 1.87 -6.76
C PRO A 680 22.27 0.61 -6.75
N GLY A 681 22.77 -0.47 -7.35
CA GLY A 681 22.09 -1.78 -7.45
C GLY A 681 21.40 -2.00 -8.80
N PHE A 682 21.37 -0.99 -9.67
CA PHE A 682 20.82 -1.09 -11.03
C PHE A 682 21.88 -1.30 -12.13
N GLU A 683 23.11 -1.67 -11.77
CA GLU A 683 24.22 -1.84 -12.71
C GLU A 683 23.86 -2.86 -13.82
N GLY A 684 24.02 -2.46 -15.06
CA GLY A 684 23.66 -3.24 -16.25
C GLY A 684 22.16 -3.43 -16.43
N TYR A 685 21.35 -2.46 -16.00
CA TYR A 685 19.89 -2.55 -15.90
C TYR A 685 19.25 -3.03 -17.20
N ASN A 686 19.41 -2.30 -18.31
CA ASN A 686 18.85 -2.67 -19.61
C ASN A 686 19.34 -4.04 -20.10
N ARG A 687 20.64 -4.34 -19.94
CA ARG A 687 21.22 -5.61 -20.34
C ARG A 687 20.62 -6.79 -19.55
N ARG A 688 20.59 -6.69 -18.21
CA ARG A 688 20.06 -7.75 -17.33
C ARG A 688 18.57 -8.02 -17.59
N LEU A 689 17.77 -6.96 -17.81
CA LEU A 689 16.36 -7.11 -18.15
C LEU A 689 16.14 -7.84 -19.48
N ARG A 690 17.00 -7.61 -20.50
CA ARG A 690 16.91 -8.30 -21.79
C ARG A 690 17.38 -9.75 -21.71
N GLU A 691 18.41 -10.03 -20.91
CA GLU A 691 18.97 -11.37 -20.74
C GLU A 691 18.10 -12.28 -19.86
N HIS A 692 17.52 -11.73 -18.79
CA HIS A 692 16.87 -12.52 -17.75
C HIS A 692 15.39 -12.15 -17.52
N GLY A 693 14.88 -11.09 -18.13
CA GLY A 693 13.53 -10.56 -17.88
C GLY A 693 13.33 -9.91 -16.49
N GLU A 694 14.36 -9.96 -15.64
CA GLU A 694 14.31 -9.45 -14.28
C GLU A 694 15.68 -8.99 -13.76
N LEU A 695 15.64 -8.16 -12.72
CA LEU A 695 16.79 -7.67 -11.96
C LEU A 695 16.50 -7.86 -10.47
N VAL A 696 17.29 -8.65 -9.77
CA VAL A 696 17.25 -8.78 -8.32
C VAL A 696 18.11 -7.68 -7.70
N LEU A 697 17.50 -6.84 -6.86
CA LEU A 697 18.21 -5.77 -6.17
C LEU A 697 18.99 -6.31 -4.97
N PRO A 698 20.19 -5.75 -4.68
CA PRO A 698 20.98 -6.11 -3.52
C PRO A 698 20.21 -5.87 -2.20
N ASN A 699 20.41 -6.75 -1.23
CA ASN A 699 19.86 -6.65 0.11
C ASN A 699 20.89 -7.13 1.11
N LEU A 700 21.67 -6.23 1.67
CA LEU A 700 22.80 -6.54 2.53
C LEU A 700 22.44 -7.43 3.75
N PRO A 701 21.34 -7.17 4.49
CA PRO A 701 20.91 -8.08 5.56
C PRO A 701 20.62 -9.50 5.09
N ARG A 702 19.94 -9.66 3.95
CA ARG A 702 19.61 -10.97 3.36
C ARG A 702 20.87 -11.67 2.82
N ASP A 703 21.65 -10.94 2.03
CA ASP A 703 22.71 -11.53 1.20
C ASP A 703 24.02 -11.75 1.97
N ARG A 704 24.30 -10.91 3.01
CA ARG A 704 25.60 -10.90 3.71
C ARG A 704 25.55 -10.79 5.22
N ARG A 705 24.34 -10.61 5.83
CA ARG A 705 24.18 -10.26 7.26
C ARG A 705 24.91 -8.97 7.64
N GLU A 706 24.93 -8.02 6.72
CA GLU A 706 25.47 -6.67 6.93
C GLU A 706 24.33 -5.70 7.17
N PHE A 707 24.43 -4.88 8.21
CA PHE A 707 23.37 -4.03 8.69
C PHE A 707 23.79 -2.56 8.66
N SER A 708 23.21 -1.77 7.74
CA SER A 708 23.50 -0.34 7.58
C SER A 708 22.73 0.52 8.60
N THR A 709 22.75 0.12 9.86
CA THR A 709 22.20 0.89 10.98
C THR A 709 23.27 1.82 11.57
N THR A 710 22.87 2.69 12.49
CA THR A 710 23.81 3.58 13.22
C THR A 710 24.83 2.82 14.05
N THR A 711 24.51 1.59 14.50
CA THR A 711 25.41 0.73 15.26
C THR A 711 26.28 -0.19 14.39
N GLY A 712 26.02 -0.24 13.08
CA GLY A 712 26.63 -1.24 12.18
C GLY A 712 26.15 -2.67 12.41
N LYS A 713 25.16 -2.88 13.29
CA LYS A 713 24.58 -4.18 13.66
C LYS A 713 23.05 -4.11 13.58
N ALA A 714 22.38 -5.27 13.59
CA ALA A 714 20.94 -5.33 13.79
C ALA A 714 20.61 -4.94 15.24
N ASN A 715 19.59 -4.10 15.42
CA ASN A 715 19.25 -3.53 16.73
C ASN A 715 18.04 -4.25 17.33
N PHE A 716 18.21 -4.79 18.53
CA PHE A 716 17.07 -5.05 19.41
C PHE A 716 16.48 -3.74 19.88
N THR A 717 15.16 -3.69 19.99
CA THR A 717 14.41 -2.48 20.37
C THR A 717 13.49 -2.80 21.56
N VAL A 718 13.30 -1.80 22.42
CA VAL A 718 12.47 -1.92 23.62
C VAL A 718 11.18 -1.14 23.42
N HIS A 719 10.04 -1.77 23.67
CA HIS A 719 8.72 -1.16 23.54
C HIS A 719 7.83 -1.47 24.74
N ARG A 720 6.99 -0.53 25.11
CA ARG A 720 5.95 -0.73 26.12
C ARG A 720 4.63 -1.13 25.49
N ILE A 721 3.92 -2.03 26.13
CA ILE A 721 2.53 -2.32 25.79
C ILE A 721 1.71 -1.07 26.15
N ARG A 722 1.01 -0.51 25.18
CA ARG A 722 0.09 0.61 25.38
C ARG A 722 -1.30 0.07 25.68
N PRO A 723 -1.86 0.30 26.87
CA PRO A 723 -3.23 -0.08 27.17
C PRO A 723 -4.23 0.62 26.22
N VAL A 724 -5.18 -0.15 25.71
CA VAL A 724 -6.32 0.38 24.97
C VAL A 724 -7.49 0.50 25.94
N GLU A 725 -7.71 1.71 26.41
CA GLU A 725 -8.82 2.04 27.31
C GLU A 725 -10.06 2.39 26.49
N LEU A 726 -11.17 1.72 26.79
CA LEU A 726 -12.46 1.94 26.12
C LEU A 726 -13.53 2.25 27.17
N GLU A 727 -14.31 3.29 26.93
CA GLU A 727 -15.49 3.58 27.74
C GLU A 727 -16.60 2.52 27.51
N PRO A 728 -17.59 2.43 28.40
CA PRO A 728 -18.76 1.59 28.17
C PRO A 728 -19.43 1.88 26.81
N GLY A 729 -19.73 0.85 26.05
CA GLY A 729 -20.34 1.00 24.71
C GLY A 729 -19.37 1.33 23.56
N GLN A 730 -18.11 1.63 23.85
CA GLN A 730 -17.11 1.83 22.81
C GLN A 730 -16.53 0.52 22.30
N LEU A 731 -16.22 0.49 21.00
CA LEU A 731 -15.54 -0.60 20.28
C LEU A 731 -14.31 -0.06 19.57
N VAL A 732 -13.29 -0.90 19.38
CA VAL A 732 -12.22 -0.61 18.42
C VAL A 732 -12.61 -1.18 17.06
N MET A 733 -12.66 -0.32 16.05
CA MET A 733 -13.01 -0.71 14.69
C MET A 733 -11.78 -0.74 13.79
N MET A 734 -11.71 -1.75 12.92
CA MET A 734 -10.76 -1.80 11.82
C MET A 734 -11.48 -1.70 10.46
N SER A 735 -10.83 -1.01 9.53
CA SER A 735 -11.21 -1.09 8.12
C SER A 735 -10.75 -2.41 7.51
N MET A 736 -11.47 -2.94 6.53
CA MET A 736 -11.05 -4.13 5.79
C MET A 736 -11.43 -4.03 4.31
N ARG A 737 -10.79 -4.85 3.47
CA ARG A 737 -11.20 -5.05 2.08
C ARG A 737 -12.21 -6.18 1.96
N SER A 738 -13.15 -6.03 1.04
CA SER A 738 -13.91 -7.17 0.55
C SER A 738 -13.03 -8.09 -0.29
N HIS A 739 -13.49 -9.32 -0.52
CA HIS A 739 -12.81 -10.21 -1.46
C HIS A 739 -12.83 -9.59 -2.88
N ASP A 740 -11.76 -9.80 -3.64
CA ASP A 740 -11.51 -9.28 -4.98
C ASP A 740 -11.48 -7.74 -5.13
N GLN A 741 -11.51 -7.01 -4.05
CA GLN A 741 -11.33 -5.56 -4.05
C GLN A 741 -9.87 -5.19 -4.32
N PHE A 742 -9.68 -4.22 -5.22
CA PHE A 742 -8.39 -3.59 -5.40
C PHE A 742 -8.46 -2.11 -5.02
N ASN A 743 -7.98 -1.81 -3.81
CA ASN A 743 -7.99 -0.48 -3.21
C ASN A 743 -9.38 0.21 -3.35
N THR A 744 -9.42 1.48 -3.79
CA THR A 744 -10.63 2.27 -4.00
C THR A 744 -11.04 2.39 -5.47
N THR A 745 -10.38 1.68 -6.37
CA THR A 745 -10.58 1.82 -7.82
C THR A 745 -11.31 0.64 -8.45
N VAL A 746 -11.20 -0.54 -7.87
CA VAL A 746 -11.88 -1.75 -8.34
C VAL A 746 -12.44 -2.49 -7.14
N TYR A 747 -13.74 -2.60 -7.07
CA TYR A 747 -14.43 -3.41 -6.08
C TYR A 747 -15.84 -3.76 -6.54
N GLY A 748 -16.38 -4.84 -5.95
CA GLY A 748 -17.74 -5.26 -6.17
C GLY A 748 -18.61 -5.03 -4.94
N LEU A 749 -19.86 -5.41 -5.04
CA LEU A 749 -20.81 -5.39 -3.93
C LEU A 749 -20.79 -6.71 -3.14
N ASP A 750 -20.06 -7.72 -3.62
CA ASP A 750 -20.00 -9.05 -3.02
C ASP A 750 -18.67 -9.29 -2.32
N ASP A 751 -18.71 -9.77 -1.06
CA ASP A 751 -17.61 -10.45 -0.40
C ASP A 751 -17.99 -11.90 -0.13
N ARG A 752 -17.86 -12.73 -1.15
CA ARG A 752 -18.29 -14.13 -1.07
C ARG A 752 -17.52 -14.95 -0.04
N TYR A 753 -16.28 -14.55 0.32
CA TYR A 753 -15.52 -15.27 1.35
C TYR A 753 -16.13 -15.10 2.73
N ARG A 754 -16.66 -13.91 3.02
CA ARG A 754 -17.34 -13.63 4.29
C ARG A 754 -18.86 -13.83 4.26
N GLY A 755 -19.40 -14.30 3.12
CA GLY A 755 -20.84 -14.51 2.98
C GLY A 755 -21.67 -13.22 2.87
N ILE A 756 -21.04 -12.10 2.50
CA ILE A 756 -21.71 -10.82 2.28
C ILE A 756 -21.95 -10.63 0.78
N TYR A 757 -23.21 -10.42 0.39
CA TYR A 757 -23.59 -10.23 -1.01
C TYR A 757 -24.42 -8.98 -1.19
N ASN A 758 -24.17 -8.28 -2.29
CA ASN A 758 -24.89 -7.11 -2.76
C ASN A 758 -24.93 -5.94 -1.76
N GLU A 759 -23.95 -5.82 -0.83
CA GLU A 759 -23.89 -4.72 0.14
C GLU A 759 -22.47 -4.49 0.66
N ARG A 760 -22.13 -3.23 0.89
CA ARG A 760 -20.86 -2.83 1.47
C ARG A 760 -21.01 -2.08 2.81
N ARG A 761 -22.17 -1.45 3.06
CA ARG A 761 -22.44 -0.75 4.31
C ARG A 761 -22.84 -1.73 5.41
N VAL A 762 -21.87 -2.54 5.85
CA VAL A 762 -22.05 -3.50 6.94
C VAL A 762 -21.03 -3.25 8.04
N VAL A 763 -21.39 -3.50 9.29
CA VAL A 763 -20.50 -3.55 10.44
C VAL A 763 -20.55 -4.95 11.06
N MET A 764 -19.42 -5.63 11.06
CA MET A 764 -19.24 -6.96 11.64
C MET A 764 -18.88 -6.80 13.11
N MET A 765 -19.64 -7.42 13.99
CA MET A 765 -19.51 -7.31 15.44
C MET A 765 -19.63 -8.66 16.12
N ASN A 766 -19.01 -8.78 17.29
CA ASN A 766 -19.15 -9.96 18.14
C ASN A 766 -20.63 -10.10 18.58
N PRO A 767 -21.21 -11.31 18.58
CA PRO A 767 -22.61 -11.53 18.97
C PRO A 767 -22.92 -11.10 20.41
N ASP A 768 -21.94 -11.14 21.31
CA ASP A 768 -22.09 -10.70 22.69
C ASP A 768 -22.13 -9.18 22.80
N ASP A 769 -21.29 -8.47 22.02
CA ASP A 769 -21.31 -7.00 21.97
C ASP A 769 -22.61 -6.49 21.34
N ILE A 770 -23.13 -7.16 20.30
CA ILE A 770 -24.44 -6.84 19.71
C ILE A 770 -25.54 -6.91 20.77
N ARG A 771 -25.59 -7.98 21.60
CA ARG A 771 -26.57 -8.12 22.68
C ARG A 771 -26.39 -7.08 23.79
N GLU A 772 -25.15 -6.83 24.18
CA GLU A 772 -24.82 -5.85 25.23
C GLU A 772 -25.24 -4.42 24.84
N LEU A 773 -25.12 -4.07 23.56
CA LEU A 773 -25.56 -2.79 23.00
C LEU A 773 -27.08 -2.75 22.72
N GLY A 774 -27.83 -3.80 23.02
CA GLY A 774 -29.29 -3.89 22.76
C GLY A 774 -29.65 -3.95 21.29
N LEU A 775 -28.71 -4.33 20.42
CA LEU A 775 -28.87 -4.44 18.97
C LEU A 775 -29.19 -5.89 18.54
N LYS A 776 -29.58 -6.02 17.26
CA LYS A 776 -29.79 -7.31 16.59
C LYS A 776 -29.08 -7.30 15.25
N ALA A 777 -28.67 -8.47 14.77
CA ALA A 777 -28.22 -8.65 13.40
C ALA A 777 -29.30 -8.19 12.43
N GLY A 778 -28.92 -7.38 11.44
CA GLY A 778 -29.81 -6.74 10.49
C GLY A 778 -30.25 -5.33 10.87
N ASP A 779 -30.04 -4.87 12.08
CA ASP A 779 -30.34 -3.49 12.48
C ASP A 779 -29.49 -2.49 11.68
N VAL A 780 -30.09 -1.36 11.33
CA VAL A 780 -29.41 -0.25 10.66
C VAL A 780 -28.94 0.74 11.72
N VAL A 781 -27.63 1.00 11.73
CA VAL A 781 -26.95 1.79 12.75
C VAL A 781 -26.08 2.88 12.11
N ASP A 782 -25.83 3.93 12.86
CA ASP A 782 -24.80 4.93 12.59
C ASP A 782 -23.57 4.61 13.44
N LEU A 783 -22.40 4.78 12.83
CA LEU A 783 -21.10 4.61 13.49
C LEU A 783 -20.53 6.00 13.77
N THR A 784 -20.16 6.27 15.02
CA THR A 784 -19.57 7.54 15.42
C THR A 784 -18.17 7.30 15.95
N SER A 785 -17.15 7.89 15.31
CA SER A 785 -15.78 7.83 15.84
C SER A 785 -15.50 8.96 16.80
N HIS A 786 -14.68 8.66 17.81
CA HIS A 786 -14.30 9.59 18.89
C HIS A 786 -12.78 9.78 18.89
N PHE A 787 -12.32 11.02 18.70
CA PHE A 787 -10.91 11.34 18.71
C PHE A 787 -10.66 12.76 19.21
N ARG A 788 -10.01 12.89 20.38
CA ARG A 788 -9.63 14.17 20.98
C ARG A 788 -10.81 15.16 21.13
N GLY A 789 -11.99 14.64 21.49
CA GLY A 789 -13.20 15.44 21.64
C GLY A 789 -13.93 15.81 20.34
N GLU A 790 -13.46 15.34 19.20
CA GLU A 790 -14.13 15.46 17.90
C GLU A 790 -14.85 14.17 17.55
N GLU A 791 -16.00 14.30 16.92
CA GLU A 791 -16.82 13.19 16.45
C GLU A 791 -16.97 13.22 14.94
N ARG A 792 -16.98 12.02 14.33
CA ARG A 792 -17.25 11.81 12.90
C ARG A 792 -18.26 10.71 12.74
N VAL A 793 -19.22 10.87 11.83
CA VAL A 793 -20.33 9.92 11.68
C VAL A 793 -20.34 9.30 10.29
N ALA A 794 -20.40 7.97 10.26
CA ALA A 794 -20.71 7.19 9.06
C ALA A 794 -22.11 6.56 9.22
N ARG A 795 -23.01 6.84 8.28
CA ARG A 795 -24.43 6.56 8.44
C ARG A 795 -24.87 5.27 7.79
N ARG A 796 -25.91 4.65 8.41
CA ARG A 796 -26.71 3.58 7.81
C ARG A 796 -25.92 2.31 7.50
N PHE A 797 -25.18 1.77 8.47
CA PHE A 797 -24.53 0.47 8.38
C PHE A 797 -25.44 -0.63 8.91
N ILE A 798 -25.39 -1.82 8.30
CA ILE A 798 -26.19 -2.97 8.72
C ILE A 798 -25.34 -3.84 9.66
N VAL A 799 -25.86 -4.16 10.83
CA VAL A 799 -25.18 -5.02 11.81
C VAL A 799 -25.13 -6.46 11.32
N VAL A 800 -23.92 -7.01 11.27
CA VAL A 800 -23.67 -8.42 10.93
C VAL A 800 -22.98 -9.10 12.10
N SER A 801 -23.56 -10.19 12.61
CA SER A 801 -22.91 -11.03 13.63
C SER A 801 -21.75 -11.79 13.01
N TYR A 802 -20.54 -11.65 13.58
CA TYR A 802 -19.32 -12.27 13.05
C TYR A 802 -18.36 -12.68 14.19
N PRO A 803 -17.57 -13.76 14.04
CA PRO A 803 -16.62 -14.21 15.07
C PRO A 803 -15.36 -13.29 15.09
N ILE A 804 -15.52 -12.13 15.68
CA ILE A 804 -14.47 -11.15 15.99
C ILE A 804 -14.29 -11.07 17.51
N PRO A 805 -13.09 -10.77 18.05
CA PRO A 805 -12.89 -10.60 19.49
C PRO A 805 -13.84 -9.56 20.09
N ARG A 806 -14.16 -9.73 21.39
CA ARG A 806 -15.00 -8.80 22.14
C ARG A 806 -14.46 -7.37 22.06
N ARG A 807 -15.39 -6.40 22.01
CA ARG A 807 -15.12 -4.97 21.88
C ARG A 807 -14.32 -4.59 20.62
N CYS A 808 -14.39 -5.42 19.58
CA CYS A 808 -13.84 -5.18 18.26
C CYS A 808 -14.95 -5.15 17.21
N ALA A 809 -14.78 -4.30 16.19
CA ALA A 809 -15.67 -4.25 15.03
C ALA A 809 -14.85 -4.18 13.73
N ALA A 810 -15.46 -4.60 12.63
CA ALA A 810 -14.83 -4.51 11.32
C ALA A 810 -15.83 -4.07 10.26
N THR A 811 -15.40 -3.23 9.31
CA THR A 811 -16.23 -2.76 8.22
C THR A 811 -15.40 -2.44 6.98
N TYR A 812 -16.06 -2.33 5.83
CA TYR A 812 -15.38 -2.12 4.56
C TYR A 812 -14.89 -0.68 4.39
N TYR A 813 -13.72 -0.56 3.80
CA TYR A 813 -13.19 0.67 3.29
C TYR A 813 -13.41 0.75 1.76
N PRO A 814 -13.66 1.90 1.13
CA PRO A 814 -13.45 3.27 1.68
C PRO A 814 -14.64 3.86 2.44
N GLU A 815 -15.77 3.17 2.55
CA GLU A 815 -17.01 3.71 3.12
C GLU A 815 -16.84 4.28 4.53
N ILE A 816 -15.85 3.77 5.29
CA ILE A 816 -15.59 4.22 6.67
C ILE A 816 -14.43 5.22 6.81
N ASN A 817 -13.79 5.63 5.71
CA ASN A 817 -12.65 6.54 5.80
C ASN A 817 -13.02 7.89 6.40
N VAL A 818 -14.28 8.28 6.34
CA VAL A 818 -14.82 9.45 7.05
C VAL A 818 -14.61 9.37 8.57
N LEU A 819 -14.56 8.14 9.14
CA LEU A 819 -14.37 7.92 10.57
C LEU A 819 -12.90 7.95 11.00
N VAL A 820 -11.94 7.91 10.07
CA VAL A 820 -10.50 7.90 10.37
C VAL A 820 -9.99 9.33 10.52
N PRO A 821 -9.72 9.82 11.73
CA PRO A 821 -9.36 11.24 11.92
C PRO A 821 -8.00 11.55 11.27
N ILE A 822 -7.88 12.70 10.62
CA ILE A 822 -6.61 13.13 9.97
C ILE A 822 -5.45 13.24 10.97
N GLY A 823 -5.73 13.43 12.24
CA GLY A 823 -4.74 13.49 13.33
C GLY A 823 -4.41 12.14 13.95
N SER A 824 -5.13 11.07 13.58
CA SER A 824 -4.87 9.73 14.11
C SER A 824 -3.88 8.99 13.22
N VAL A 825 -2.62 9.01 13.61
CA VAL A 825 -1.49 8.47 12.84
C VAL A 825 -0.61 7.57 13.70
N ALA A 826 0.04 6.62 13.06
CA ALA A 826 1.03 5.76 13.69
C ALA A 826 2.25 6.57 14.13
N ALA A 827 2.71 6.31 15.34
CA ALA A 827 3.92 6.94 15.86
C ALA A 827 5.12 6.66 14.95
N ARG A 828 5.95 7.69 14.71
CA ARG A 828 7.20 7.64 13.92
C ARG A 828 7.02 7.49 12.39
N SER A 829 5.89 7.00 11.88
CA SER A 829 5.66 6.80 10.45
C SER A 829 4.60 7.70 9.84
N ASN A 830 3.83 8.42 10.64
CA ASN A 830 2.71 9.28 10.22
C ASN A 830 1.64 8.56 9.36
N THR A 831 1.62 7.22 9.38
CA THR A 831 0.65 6.41 8.64
C THR A 831 -0.74 6.53 9.29
N PRO A 832 -1.82 6.83 8.54
CA PRO A 832 -3.18 6.90 9.11
C PRO A 832 -3.60 5.57 9.77
N THR A 833 -4.21 5.65 10.96
CA THR A 833 -4.58 4.48 11.75
C THR A 833 -5.92 3.86 11.34
N SER A 834 -6.09 3.56 10.07
CA SER A 834 -7.33 3.00 9.51
C SER A 834 -7.72 1.62 10.09
N LYS A 835 -6.83 0.98 10.85
CA LYS A 835 -7.08 -0.29 11.55
C LYS A 835 -7.29 -0.10 13.06
N PHE A 836 -7.40 1.14 13.51
CA PHE A 836 -7.64 1.47 14.90
C PHE A 836 -8.47 2.75 15.01
N VAL A 837 -9.78 2.60 15.08
CA VAL A 837 -10.73 3.72 15.25
C VAL A 837 -11.66 3.40 16.41
N ILE A 838 -11.67 4.23 17.44
CA ILE A 838 -12.61 4.06 18.55
C ILE A 838 -13.98 4.58 18.11
N ILE A 839 -15.00 3.72 18.19
CA ILE A 839 -16.36 4.04 17.76
C ILE A 839 -17.41 3.71 18.83
N THR A 840 -18.55 4.39 18.74
CA THR A 840 -19.83 3.94 19.28
C THR A 840 -20.78 3.58 18.14
N VAL A 841 -21.75 2.71 18.44
CA VAL A 841 -22.76 2.20 17.49
C VAL A 841 -24.13 2.50 18.03
N ALA A 842 -24.95 3.21 17.29
CA ALA A 842 -26.30 3.60 17.69
C ALA A 842 -27.32 3.33 16.56
N PRO A 843 -28.58 2.99 16.86
CA PRO A 843 -29.61 2.86 15.84
C PRO A 843 -29.68 4.11 14.95
N SER A 844 -29.68 3.91 13.63
CA SER A 844 -29.82 5.01 12.69
C SER A 844 -31.23 5.61 12.76
N PRO A 845 -31.41 6.93 12.77
CA PRO A 845 -32.73 7.53 12.67
C PRO A 845 -33.44 7.00 11.43
N GLN A 846 -34.69 6.52 11.59
CA GLN A 846 -35.48 6.12 10.43
C GLN A 846 -35.67 7.31 9.48
N PRO A 847 -35.49 7.15 8.15
CA PRO A 847 -35.88 8.22 7.24
C PRO A 847 -37.38 8.49 7.44
N PRO A 848 -37.84 9.75 7.35
CA PRO A 848 -39.26 10.04 7.39
C PRO A 848 -39.99 9.18 6.33
N PRO A 849 -41.18 8.67 6.63
CA PRO A 849 -41.93 7.88 5.66
C PRO A 849 -42.06 8.69 4.36
N PRO A 850 -41.95 8.05 3.18
CA PRO A 850 -42.12 8.76 1.92
C PRO A 850 -43.49 9.47 1.94
N PRO A 851 -43.60 10.69 1.40
CA PRO A 851 -44.87 11.42 1.39
C PRO A 851 -45.92 10.54 0.74
N ALA A 852 -47.08 10.43 1.42
CA ALA A 852 -48.20 9.65 0.95
C ALA A 852 -48.60 10.16 -0.45
N GLY A 853 -48.26 9.39 -1.51
CA GLY A 853 -48.52 9.76 -2.90
C GLY A 853 -47.48 9.31 -3.94
N ALA A 854 -46.32 8.78 -3.55
CA ALA A 854 -45.26 8.36 -4.48
C ALA A 854 -45.35 6.86 -4.90
N GLN A 855 -46.53 6.26 -4.84
CA GLN A 855 -46.76 4.95 -5.45
C GLN A 855 -47.70 5.18 -6.67
N GLY A 856 -47.11 5.26 -7.84
CA GLY A 856 -47.86 5.34 -9.09
C GLY A 856 -47.20 6.23 -10.14
N GLY A 857 -46.36 5.64 -10.95
CA GLY A 857 -45.85 6.27 -12.16
C GLY A 857 -44.75 5.43 -12.79
#